data_083e2110f07e051c8765bd6665a81350
#
_entry.id   083e2110f07e051c8765bd6665a81350
#
_cell.length_a   1.000
_cell.length_b   1.000
_cell.length_c   1.000
_cell.angle_alpha   90.00
_cell.angle_beta   90.00
_cell.angle_gamma   90.00
#
_symmetry.space_group_name_H-M   'P 1'
#
loop_
_entity.id
_entity.type
_entity.pdbx_description
1 polymer ?
#
loop_
_entity_poly.entity_id
_entity_poly.type
_entity_poly.pdbx_seq_one_letter_code
_entity_poly.pdbx_strand_id
1 'polypeptide(L)'
;LLDADGKSQFDLKSERGTVLKVAPDFSKREVVCTGVRFPVAMVFNRHGDLFCSEQEGATWLPNGNPFDELLHIQPGRHYGFPPRHPKHLPNVFDEPSTFDYGPQHQSTCGLNFNEPVNGGKIFGPAHWAGDAFVTGESRGKLYRTKLVKTAAGYVAQNHLLACLNYLTVDACLTPRGDLLVACHTGKPDWGTGPNGPGKLFLIRHTDTNAPQPVLTWSASPTEIRIAFDKPLDPANLRDLAKRTSITAGKYVMPGDRFEAMWPGYQVVKDQKATPRFDVPVLSASVTPDRRNIILHTAPRTAAVNYAVRMPNVSRNGERGVRNAESGAAVSLAPGFNRVSSEADGKNRLSGFPLAVAANTGLKPGANERAEPDDDIELLVDNHGVEAKWTSQDKKQGQSVWLPHMDMPIAAALTHRSAEHERFFEILKQPGSLALSSKLDVRNMLQPAIQPGSKLDYEPGPESVIFEFLGVSTLGQDGDRNTKVRDNQSAVLRTPKANDSWDVITSVGSTPVSPEFMTVNWRLDDGMNSLNPPQRPSATAPIVRRPIALRRFYLPWAEPKAEPAPLATERVVPEIAGGRWLAGRRLFHSEQVACAKCHRIRGEGTAVGPDLSNLLHRDYASVLRDIREPSAAINPDHPAFNVELTDGEALTGVVVGEAGGELKLADATGKAVTLPRAKVKSLRPSTLSLMPEGLLASLNAEQVRDLMTFLLTVPLEPAPIEGNTPPPPPRKRAEVEALLSGAGFQPVSAGVPPALVQSKTPVSGNTFAGKMPAAAGGTPAPLHIVLCAGPKDHGKGEHDYPLWQRRWSKLLPLADNVTVSTADKWPSAEQFAKANVICFFNNNPVWNEERGKELDAYLARGGGAAYFHWAVEARTNALAFARRIGLASDSSKLKYRHGPIDFVFHEHPLAKGFNATSFTREKFVDETYWNFQGDPKDVQLLASAPEDGKLTPQLWTRQVGRGRVFVAVPGHYNWTFDDPVFRVLALRGICWAAGQPEDRLVELATIGARIAE
;
A
#
# COMPACT_ATOMS: atom_id res chain seq x y z
N LEU A 1 -5.26 17.12 -23.38
CA LEU A 1 -4.16 17.40 -24.32
C LEU A 1 -3.04 18.11 -23.58
N LEU A 2 -1.82 17.70 -23.84
CA LEU A 2 -0.63 18.42 -23.41
C LEU A 2 -0.21 19.37 -24.54
N ASP A 3 0.26 20.57 -24.17
CA ASP A 3 0.94 21.45 -25.13
C ASP A 3 2.39 20.97 -25.41
N ALA A 4 3.11 21.71 -26.23
CA ALA A 4 4.49 21.37 -26.59
C ALA A 4 5.44 21.35 -25.36
N ASP A 5 5.06 22.01 -24.27
CA ASP A 5 5.82 22.09 -23.03
C ASP A 5 5.35 21.05 -21.99
N GLY A 6 4.44 20.14 -22.39
CA GLY A 6 3.88 19.13 -21.52
C GLY A 6 2.83 19.62 -20.51
N LYS A 7 2.35 20.85 -20.67
CA LYS A 7 1.26 21.41 -19.83
C LYS A 7 -0.08 20.99 -20.35
N SER A 8 -0.96 20.63 -19.43
CA SER A 8 -2.34 20.28 -19.75
C SER A 8 -3.10 21.50 -20.26
N GLN A 9 -3.66 21.39 -21.47
CA GLN A 9 -4.52 22.42 -22.08
C GLN A 9 -5.97 21.98 -21.98
N PHE A 10 -6.75 22.78 -21.28
CA PHE A 10 -8.20 22.60 -21.16
C PHE A 10 -8.92 23.59 -22.08
N ASP A 11 -9.52 23.06 -23.14
CA ASP A 11 -10.39 23.84 -23.99
C ASP A 11 -11.86 23.55 -23.62
N LEU A 12 -12.43 24.39 -22.77
CA LEU A 12 -13.83 24.27 -22.31
C LEU A 12 -14.85 24.50 -23.43
N LYS A 13 -14.44 25.01 -24.58
CA LYS A 13 -15.28 25.19 -25.77
C LYS A 13 -15.24 23.98 -26.68
N SER A 14 -14.29 23.08 -26.49
CA SER A 14 -14.23 21.84 -27.27
C SER A 14 -15.25 20.82 -26.72
N GLU A 15 -15.72 19.94 -27.59
CA GLU A 15 -16.60 18.83 -27.19
C GLU A 15 -15.81 17.64 -26.63
N ARG A 16 -14.54 17.79 -26.34
CA ARG A 16 -13.71 16.77 -25.69
C ARG A 16 -14.08 16.62 -24.24
N GLY A 17 -14.13 15.39 -23.76
CA GLY A 17 -14.57 15.11 -22.39
C GLY A 17 -16.05 15.40 -22.18
N THR A 18 -16.88 15.18 -23.21
CA THR A 18 -18.33 15.37 -23.16
C THR A 18 -19.06 14.13 -23.64
N VAL A 19 -20.28 13.95 -23.14
CA VAL A 19 -21.26 13.01 -23.72
C VAL A 19 -22.19 13.79 -24.61
N LEU A 20 -22.29 13.36 -25.89
CA LEU A 20 -23.14 14.00 -26.89
C LEU A 20 -24.38 13.16 -27.17
N LYS A 21 -25.53 13.81 -27.25
CA LYS A 21 -26.77 13.25 -27.80
C LYS A 21 -26.93 13.74 -29.21
N VAL A 22 -27.01 12.83 -30.16
CA VAL A 22 -27.13 13.11 -31.58
C VAL A 22 -28.48 12.63 -32.06
N ALA A 23 -29.17 13.45 -32.86
CA ALA A 23 -30.42 13.05 -33.52
C ALA A 23 -30.17 11.89 -34.50
N PRO A 24 -31.15 10.97 -34.69
CA PRO A 24 -30.97 9.82 -35.61
C PRO A 24 -30.60 10.18 -37.03
N ASP A 25 -31.02 11.35 -37.51
CA ASP A 25 -30.71 11.92 -38.82
C ASP A 25 -29.46 12.81 -38.85
N PHE A 26 -28.71 12.87 -37.73
CA PHE A 26 -27.51 13.71 -37.50
C PHE A 26 -27.76 15.22 -37.69
N SER A 27 -29.02 15.67 -37.77
CA SER A 27 -29.37 17.07 -37.98
C SER A 27 -29.07 17.94 -36.75
N LYS A 28 -29.03 17.35 -35.55
CA LYS A 28 -28.85 18.08 -34.31
C LYS A 28 -27.98 17.26 -33.37
N ARG A 29 -27.09 17.94 -32.64
CA ARG A 29 -26.36 17.38 -31.50
C ARG A 29 -26.43 18.33 -30.33
N GLU A 30 -26.44 17.77 -29.14
CA GLU A 30 -26.42 18.52 -27.87
C GLU A 30 -25.44 17.90 -26.88
N VAL A 31 -24.76 18.73 -26.09
CA VAL A 31 -23.89 18.27 -25.00
C VAL A 31 -24.78 17.85 -23.84
N VAL A 32 -24.72 16.59 -23.44
CA VAL A 32 -25.46 16.06 -22.30
C VAL A 32 -24.74 16.41 -21.02
N CYS A 33 -23.45 16.11 -20.93
CA CYS A 33 -22.61 16.39 -19.77
C CYS A 33 -21.17 16.67 -20.21
N THR A 34 -20.38 17.18 -19.26
CA THR A 34 -18.96 17.48 -19.44
C THR A 34 -18.12 16.76 -18.38
N GLY A 35 -16.81 16.84 -18.46
CA GLY A 35 -15.91 16.36 -17.40
C GLY A 35 -15.67 14.86 -17.38
N VAL A 36 -16.01 14.14 -18.44
CA VAL A 36 -15.62 12.74 -18.60
C VAL A 36 -14.23 12.67 -19.22
N ARG A 37 -13.36 11.84 -18.65
CA ARG A 37 -11.96 11.72 -19.08
C ARG A 37 -11.77 10.61 -20.13
N PHE A 38 -12.10 9.39 -19.77
CA PHE A 38 -11.91 8.22 -20.60
C PHE A 38 -13.06 7.23 -20.43
N PRO A 39 -14.26 7.59 -20.93
CA PRO A 39 -15.42 6.72 -20.90
C PRO A 39 -15.16 5.50 -21.80
N VAL A 40 -15.24 4.30 -21.23
CA VAL A 40 -14.99 3.06 -21.96
C VAL A 40 -16.29 2.42 -22.41
N ALA A 41 -17.27 2.31 -21.53
CA ALA A 41 -18.59 1.78 -21.84
C ALA A 41 -19.69 2.70 -21.34
N MET A 42 -20.77 2.82 -22.12
CA MET A 42 -21.98 3.56 -21.76
C MET A 42 -23.20 2.68 -22.05
N VAL A 43 -24.02 2.46 -21.01
CA VAL A 43 -25.17 1.54 -21.09
C VAL A 43 -26.36 2.12 -20.33
N PHE A 44 -27.53 2.01 -20.90
CA PHE A 44 -28.80 2.30 -20.22
C PHE A 44 -29.22 1.12 -19.35
N ASN A 45 -29.64 1.41 -18.12
CA ASN A 45 -30.29 0.39 -17.29
C ASN A 45 -31.80 0.27 -17.62
N ARG A 46 -32.47 -0.70 -16.97
CA ARG A 46 -33.93 -0.92 -17.14
C ARG A 46 -34.81 0.28 -16.77
N HIS A 47 -34.30 1.29 -16.12
CA HIS A 47 -35.03 2.50 -15.79
C HIS A 47 -34.83 3.61 -16.83
N GLY A 48 -34.05 3.36 -17.88
CA GLY A 48 -33.69 4.35 -18.88
C GLY A 48 -32.63 5.34 -18.43
N ASP A 49 -31.94 5.10 -17.32
CA ASP A 49 -30.86 5.93 -16.82
C ASP A 49 -29.53 5.48 -17.45
N LEU A 50 -28.75 6.45 -17.95
CA LEU A 50 -27.48 6.20 -18.62
C LEU A 50 -26.34 6.11 -17.60
N PHE A 51 -25.57 5.04 -17.67
CA PHE A 51 -24.35 4.85 -16.88
C PHE A 51 -23.12 4.75 -17.77
N CYS A 52 -21.97 5.13 -17.19
CA CYS A 52 -20.68 5.06 -17.84
C CYS A 52 -19.65 4.46 -16.88
N SER A 53 -18.82 3.52 -17.37
CA SER A 53 -17.57 3.16 -16.73
C SER A 53 -16.47 4.09 -17.21
N GLU A 54 -15.74 4.68 -16.28
CA GLU A 54 -14.71 5.65 -16.56
C GLU A 54 -13.37 5.27 -15.97
N GLN A 55 -12.32 5.41 -16.80
CA GLN A 55 -10.94 5.25 -16.33
C GLN A 55 -10.32 6.59 -16.02
N GLU A 56 -9.87 6.77 -14.80
CA GLU A 56 -9.14 7.95 -14.38
C GLU A 56 -7.64 7.88 -14.69
N GLY A 57 -7.16 6.71 -15.11
CA GLY A 57 -5.77 6.49 -15.51
C GLY A 57 -4.79 6.66 -14.36
N ALA A 58 -3.49 6.63 -14.63
CA ALA A 58 -2.49 6.53 -13.58
C ALA A 58 -1.60 7.76 -13.38
N THR A 59 -1.72 8.83 -14.16
CA THR A 59 -0.61 9.81 -14.23
C THR A 59 -1.00 11.25 -14.56
N TRP A 60 -2.25 11.67 -14.42
CA TRP A 60 -2.61 13.04 -14.79
C TRP A 60 -2.61 14.03 -13.62
N LEU A 61 -2.59 13.53 -12.38
CA LEU A 61 -2.31 14.35 -11.20
C LEU A 61 -0.88 14.10 -10.70
N PRO A 62 -0.23 15.10 -10.10
CA PRO A 62 1.18 15.02 -9.68
C PRO A 62 1.52 13.82 -8.76
N ASN A 63 0.59 13.39 -7.93
CA ASN A 63 0.80 12.35 -6.92
C ASN A 63 -0.22 11.21 -7.02
N GLY A 64 -0.76 10.95 -8.19
CA GLY A 64 -1.75 9.91 -8.43
C GLY A 64 -3.00 10.44 -9.07
N ASN A 65 -4.05 9.65 -9.07
CA ASN A 65 -5.28 9.93 -9.79
C ASN A 65 -6.50 9.79 -8.90
N PRO A 66 -7.65 10.28 -9.34
CA PRO A 66 -8.94 9.82 -8.87
C PRO A 66 -9.07 8.30 -9.02
N PHE A 67 -10.06 7.73 -8.36
CA PHE A 67 -10.43 6.34 -8.59
C PHE A 67 -11.07 6.17 -9.96
N ASP A 68 -10.97 4.99 -10.52
CA ASP A 68 -11.79 4.59 -11.67
C ASP A 68 -13.26 4.49 -11.22
N GLU A 69 -14.21 4.93 -12.04
CA GLU A 69 -15.55 5.29 -11.58
C GLU A 69 -16.67 4.60 -12.36
N LEU A 70 -17.81 4.49 -11.70
CA LEU A 70 -19.12 4.28 -12.33
C LEU A 70 -19.93 5.57 -12.20
N LEU A 71 -20.26 6.17 -13.31
CA LEU A 71 -20.99 7.42 -13.38
C LEU A 71 -22.44 7.19 -13.78
N HIS A 72 -23.37 7.80 -13.10
CA HIS A 72 -24.75 8.00 -13.56
C HIS A 72 -24.82 9.31 -14.34
N ILE A 73 -24.87 9.24 -15.65
CA ILE A 73 -24.78 10.39 -16.53
C ILE A 73 -26.10 11.18 -16.50
N GLN A 74 -26.02 12.44 -16.07
CA GLN A 74 -27.13 13.35 -15.97
C GLN A 74 -26.89 14.63 -16.79
N PRO A 75 -27.94 15.19 -17.43
CA PRO A 75 -27.80 16.40 -18.23
C PRO A 75 -27.29 17.58 -17.40
N GLY A 76 -26.37 18.35 -17.98
CA GLY A 76 -25.82 19.57 -17.40
C GLY A 76 -24.82 19.35 -16.27
N ARG A 77 -24.33 18.12 -16.02
CA ARG A 77 -23.35 17.82 -14.98
C ARG A 77 -21.92 17.86 -15.52
N HIS A 78 -20.99 18.05 -14.59
CA HIS A 78 -19.54 17.94 -14.83
C HIS A 78 -18.97 16.84 -13.93
N TYR A 79 -18.24 15.85 -14.52
CA TYR A 79 -17.79 14.63 -13.83
C TYR A 79 -16.30 14.65 -13.42
N GLY A 80 -15.71 15.83 -13.29
CA GLY A 80 -14.43 15.99 -12.61
C GLY A 80 -13.19 15.98 -13.50
N PHE A 81 -13.32 15.85 -14.83
CA PHE A 81 -12.15 15.99 -15.71
C PHE A 81 -12.24 17.20 -16.65
N PRO A 82 -11.33 18.17 -16.56
CA PRO A 82 -10.35 18.30 -15.48
C PRO A 82 -11.06 18.55 -14.14
N PRO A 83 -10.45 18.20 -13.00
CA PRO A 83 -10.98 18.53 -11.71
C PRO A 83 -11.24 20.02 -11.64
N ARG A 84 -12.33 20.40 -10.96
CA ARG A 84 -12.64 21.80 -10.77
C ARG A 84 -11.45 22.55 -10.21
N HIS A 85 -10.89 23.44 -11.00
CA HIS A 85 -9.81 24.32 -10.61
C HIS A 85 -10.33 25.76 -10.61
N PRO A 86 -10.21 26.52 -9.50
CA PRO A 86 -10.76 27.89 -9.40
C PRO A 86 -10.30 28.80 -10.53
N LYS A 87 -9.12 28.60 -11.06
CA LYS A 87 -8.55 29.37 -12.18
C LYS A 87 -9.18 29.02 -13.53
N HIS A 88 -9.60 27.77 -13.74
CA HIS A 88 -10.09 27.28 -15.03
C HIS A 88 -11.61 27.08 -15.07
N LEU A 89 -12.17 26.60 -13.95
CA LEU A 89 -13.61 26.29 -13.81
C LEU A 89 -14.17 26.88 -12.50
N PRO A 90 -14.22 28.21 -12.36
CA PRO A 90 -14.52 28.85 -11.08
C PRO A 90 -15.95 28.62 -10.55
N ASN A 91 -16.90 28.28 -11.43
CA ASN A 91 -18.32 28.14 -11.09
C ASN A 91 -18.86 26.73 -11.34
N VAL A 92 -17.96 25.74 -11.52
CA VAL A 92 -18.33 24.36 -11.74
C VAL A 92 -17.87 23.54 -10.54
N PHE A 93 -18.64 22.56 -10.14
CA PHE A 93 -18.22 21.58 -9.14
C PHE A 93 -18.30 20.16 -9.74
N ASP A 94 -17.48 19.29 -9.23
CA ASP A 94 -17.40 17.94 -9.72
C ASP A 94 -18.59 17.12 -9.19
N GLU A 95 -19.40 16.56 -10.09
CA GLU A 95 -20.48 15.65 -9.70
C GLU A 95 -19.84 14.36 -9.17
N PRO A 96 -20.20 13.90 -7.96
CA PRO A 96 -19.62 12.68 -7.43
C PRO A 96 -20.01 11.47 -8.26
N SER A 97 -19.11 10.52 -8.36
CA SER A 97 -19.36 9.21 -8.93
C SER A 97 -20.51 8.49 -8.21
N THR A 98 -21.17 7.58 -8.90
CA THR A 98 -22.09 6.62 -8.26
C THR A 98 -21.31 5.61 -7.44
N PHE A 99 -20.14 5.18 -7.93
CA PHE A 99 -19.24 4.30 -7.23
C PHE A 99 -17.79 4.50 -7.67
N ASP A 100 -16.87 4.54 -6.70
CA ASP A 100 -15.42 4.57 -6.92
C ASP A 100 -14.85 3.16 -6.74
N TYR A 101 -14.21 2.61 -7.75
CA TYR A 101 -13.59 1.28 -7.70
C TYR A 101 -12.24 1.34 -6.96
N GLY A 102 -12.23 1.95 -5.79
CA GLY A 102 -11.09 2.02 -4.91
C GLY A 102 -10.98 0.83 -3.95
N PRO A 103 -9.90 0.77 -3.14
CA PRO A 103 -8.79 1.73 -3.06
C PRO A 103 -7.66 1.50 -4.07
N GLN A 104 -7.73 0.43 -4.87
CA GLN A 104 -6.73 0.09 -5.88
C GLN A 104 -7.12 0.67 -7.23
N HIS A 105 -6.11 0.98 -8.05
CA HIS A 105 -6.32 1.27 -9.46
C HIS A 105 -6.84 0.01 -10.18
N GLN A 106 -7.91 0.13 -10.93
CA GLN A 106 -8.61 -0.99 -11.60
C GLN A 106 -8.62 -0.91 -13.12
N SER A 107 -8.54 0.28 -13.71
CA SER A 107 -8.82 0.53 -15.13
C SER A 107 -10.17 -0.05 -15.54
N THR A 108 -11.26 0.49 -15.00
CA THR A 108 -12.59 -0.01 -15.33
C THR A 108 -12.90 0.12 -16.82
N CYS A 109 -13.33 -0.97 -17.43
CA CYS A 109 -13.61 -1.03 -18.88
C CYS A 109 -15.08 -1.36 -19.16
N GLY A 110 -15.38 -2.64 -19.38
CA GLY A 110 -16.73 -3.08 -19.77
C GLY A 110 -17.77 -2.80 -18.68
N LEU A 111 -18.94 -2.43 -19.11
CA LEU A 111 -20.13 -2.22 -18.28
C LEU A 111 -21.32 -2.90 -18.97
N ASN A 112 -22.05 -3.71 -18.20
CA ASN A 112 -23.32 -4.26 -18.65
C ASN A 112 -24.26 -4.44 -17.47
N PHE A 113 -25.58 -4.40 -17.68
CA PHE A 113 -26.55 -4.68 -16.66
C PHE A 113 -27.03 -6.13 -16.71
N ASN A 114 -27.28 -6.73 -15.56
CA ASN A 114 -27.79 -8.09 -15.43
C ASN A 114 -29.30 -8.13 -15.78
N GLU A 115 -29.58 -8.00 -17.04
CA GLU A 115 -30.95 -7.94 -17.60
C GLU A 115 -31.12 -8.97 -18.73
N PRO A 116 -32.31 -9.55 -18.87
CA PRO A 116 -32.54 -10.57 -19.90
C PRO A 116 -32.25 -10.07 -21.33
N VAL A 117 -31.38 -10.76 -22.02
CA VAL A 117 -31.10 -10.46 -23.44
C VAL A 117 -32.06 -11.24 -24.32
N ASN A 118 -32.76 -10.55 -25.21
CA ASN A 118 -33.75 -11.13 -26.15
C ASN A 118 -34.82 -12.03 -25.46
N GLY A 119 -35.30 -11.59 -24.30
CA GLY A 119 -36.31 -12.38 -23.52
C GLY A 119 -35.72 -13.61 -22.81
N GLY A 120 -34.41 -13.73 -22.75
CA GLY A 120 -33.72 -14.84 -22.09
C GLY A 120 -33.68 -14.75 -20.57
N LYS A 121 -32.57 -15.23 -19.98
CA LYS A 121 -32.38 -15.31 -18.51
C LYS A 121 -31.32 -14.32 -18.05
N ILE A 122 -31.44 -13.89 -16.80
CA ILE A 122 -30.35 -13.18 -16.10
C ILE A 122 -29.24 -14.15 -15.67
N PHE A 123 -28.08 -13.64 -15.38
CA PHE A 123 -26.97 -14.38 -14.79
C PHE A 123 -27.10 -14.46 -13.27
N GLY A 124 -26.86 -15.65 -12.71
CA GLY A 124 -26.86 -15.85 -11.25
C GLY A 124 -28.24 -15.87 -10.60
N PRO A 125 -28.31 -15.69 -9.27
CA PRO A 125 -29.55 -15.68 -8.50
C PRO A 125 -30.49 -14.55 -8.91
N ALA A 126 -31.80 -14.76 -8.75
CA ALA A 126 -32.83 -13.81 -9.17
C ALA A 126 -32.66 -12.39 -8.54
N HIS A 127 -32.12 -12.30 -7.34
CA HIS A 127 -31.89 -11.03 -6.66
C HIS A 127 -30.70 -10.22 -7.22
N TRP A 128 -29.97 -10.74 -8.20
CA TRP A 128 -28.94 -10.02 -8.94
C TRP A 128 -29.49 -9.30 -10.17
N ALA A 129 -30.80 -9.41 -10.43
CA ALA A 129 -31.42 -8.73 -11.57
C ALA A 129 -31.24 -7.22 -11.50
N GLY A 130 -30.70 -6.62 -12.56
CA GLY A 130 -30.45 -5.18 -12.66
C GLY A 130 -29.14 -4.71 -12.00
N ASP A 131 -28.33 -5.60 -11.40
CA ASP A 131 -26.99 -5.26 -10.94
C ASP A 131 -26.07 -4.99 -12.16
N ALA A 132 -25.08 -4.13 -11.99
CA ALA A 132 -24.09 -3.86 -13.03
C ALA A 132 -22.93 -4.86 -12.95
N PHE A 133 -22.48 -5.36 -14.10
CA PHE A 133 -21.20 -6.06 -14.24
C PHE A 133 -20.19 -5.07 -14.78
N VAL A 134 -19.08 -4.91 -14.06
CA VAL A 134 -18.00 -4.00 -14.42
C VAL A 134 -16.68 -4.74 -14.41
N THR A 135 -15.89 -4.58 -15.46
CA THR A 135 -14.57 -5.20 -15.55
C THR A 135 -13.50 -4.27 -15.02
N GLY A 136 -12.60 -4.80 -14.17
CA GLY A 136 -11.41 -4.14 -13.67
C GLY A 136 -10.20 -4.66 -14.44
N GLU A 137 -9.92 -4.03 -15.59
CA GLU A 137 -8.99 -4.51 -16.61
C GLU A 137 -7.60 -4.78 -16.02
N SER A 138 -6.96 -3.80 -15.42
CA SER A 138 -5.56 -3.88 -14.96
C SER A 138 -5.32 -4.86 -13.81
N ARG A 139 -6.40 -5.39 -13.19
CA ARG A 139 -6.36 -6.36 -12.10
C ARG A 139 -6.97 -7.71 -12.46
N GLY A 140 -7.50 -7.84 -13.69
CA GLY A 140 -8.17 -9.06 -14.14
C GLY A 140 -9.42 -9.41 -13.35
N LYS A 141 -10.06 -8.43 -12.76
CA LYS A 141 -11.23 -8.59 -11.89
C LYS A 141 -12.53 -8.33 -12.65
N LEU A 142 -13.56 -9.04 -12.25
CA LEU A 142 -14.93 -8.81 -12.68
C LEU A 142 -15.79 -8.55 -11.46
N TYR A 143 -16.44 -7.42 -11.45
CA TYR A 143 -17.27 -6.96 -10.35
C TYR A 143 -18.75 -7.09 -10.66
N ARG A 144 -19.54 -7.31 -9.62
CA ARG A 144 -20.97 -7.13 -9.58
C ARG A 144 -21.30 -5.98 -8.64
N THR A 145 -21.78 -4.90 -9.20
CA THR A 145 -22.14 -3.68 -8.47
C THR A 145 -23.66 -3.60 -8.36
N LYS A 146 -24.17 -3.76 -7.15
CA LYS A 146 -25.59 -3.59 -6.83
C LYS A 146 -25.92 -2.11 -6.78
N LEU A 147 -26.98 -1.69 -7.49
CA LEU A 147 -27.44 -0.31 -7.54
C LEU A 147 -28.82 -0.19 -6.86
N VAL A 148 -28.88 0.73 -5.90
CA VAL A 148 -30.16 1.09 -5.24
C VAL A 148 -30.59 2.48 -5.74
N LYS A 149 -31.69 2.50 -6.50
CA LYS A 149 -32.28 3.76 -7.01
C LYS A 149 -33.02 4.49 -5.88
N THR A 150 -32.76 5.77 -5.75
CA THR A 150 -33.47 6.70 -4.84
C THR A 150 -34.02 7.88 -5.64
N ALA A 151 -34.81 8.71 -5.00
CA ALA A 151 -35.26 9.97 -5.61
C ALA A 151 -34.11 10.95 -5.88
N ALA A 152 -32.98 10.78 -5.19
CA ALA A 152 -31.81 11.67 -5.29
C ALA A 152 -30.69 11.11 -6.20
N GLY A 153 -30.85 9.89 -6.75
CA GLY A 153 -29.85 9.21 -7.57
C GLY A 153 -29.64 7.76 -7.16
N TYR A 154 -28.43 7.27 -7.24
CA TYR A 154 -28.10 5.88 -6.94
C TYR A 154 -27.07 5.75 -5.82
N VAL A 155 -27.22 4.71 -5.01
CA VAL A 155 -26.19 4.21 -4.09
C VAL A 155 -25.75 2.83 -4.56
N ALA A 156 -24.46 2.59 -4.53
CA ALA A 156 -23.86 1.36 -5.04
C ALA A 156 -23.11 0.58 -3.95
N GLN A 157 -23.22 -0.76 -4.03
CA GLN A 157 -22.42 -1.70 -3.24
C GLN A 157 -21.75 -2.70 -4.19
N ASN A 158 -20.44 -2.87 -4.05
CA ASN A 158 -19.65 -3.67 -4.98
C ASN A 158 -19.22 -5.01 -4.39
N HIS A 159 -19.23 -6.05 -5.22
CA HIS A 159 -18.81 -7.40 -4.90
C HIS A 159 -17.85 -7.92 -5.98
N LEU A 160 -16.78 -8.61 -5.58
CA LEU A 160 -15.97 -9.37 -6.51
C LEU A 160 -16.76 -10.59 -7.00
N LEU A 161 -16.91 -10.71 -8.31
CA LEU A 161 -17.55 -11.86 -8.93
C LEU A 161 -16.54 -12.92 -9.37
N ALA A 162 -15.46 -12.48 -10.02
CA ALA A 162 -14.42 -13.37 -10.53
C ALA A 162 -13.06 -12.65 -10.64
N CYS A 163 -11.99 -13.46 -10.59
CA CYS A 163 -10.64 -13.06 -10.92
C CYS A 163 -10.14 -14.03 -12.00
N LEU A 164 -9.84 -13.51 -13.20
CA LEU A 164 -9.61 -14.36 -14.38
C LEU A 164 -8.15 -14.50 -14.78
N ASN A 165 -7.25 -13.85 -14.08
CA ASN A 165 -5.81 -13.86 -14.39
C ASN A 165 -5.47 -13.43 -15.84
N TYR A 166 -6.33 -12.60 -16.44
CA TYR A 166 -6.19 -11.91 -17.71
C TYR A 166 -6.73 -10.48 -17.56
N LEU A 167 -6.37 -9.58 -18.47
CA LEU A 167 -6.91 -8.23 -18.49
C LEU A 167 -8.37 -8.28 -18.92
N THR A 168 -9.31 -8.07 -18.01
CA THR A 168 -10.75 -8.16 -18.29
C THR A 168 -11.25 -6.89 -18.98
N VAL A 169 -11.60 -6.97 -20.27
CA VAL A 169 -11.94 -5.80 -21.08
C VAL A 169 -13.44 -5.54 -21.10
N ASP A 170 -14.24 -6.58 -21.32
CA ASP A 170 -15.69 -6.45 -21.45
C ASP A 170 -16.41 -7.71 -20.98
N ALA A 171 -17.70 -7.55 -20.62
CA ALA A 171 -18.55 -8.65 -20.19
C ALA A 171 -19.97 -8.45 -20.71
N CYS A 172 -20.58 -9.49 -21.28
CA CYS A 172 -21.96 -9.46 -21.74
C CYS A 172 -22.74 -10.71 -21.39
N LEU A 173 -24.07 -10.57 -21.25
CA LEU A 173 -24.94 -11.70 -21.00
C LEU A 173 -25.30 -12.39 -22.29
N THR A 174 -25.40 -13.72 -22.21
CA THR A 174 -26.02 -14.53 -23.29
C THR A 174 -27.53 -14.69 -23.05
N PRO A 175 -28.33 -15.01 -24.07
CA PRO A 175 -29.76 -15.31 -23.85
C PRO A 175 -30.02 -16.49 -22.91
N ARG A 176 -29.02 -17.36 -22.66
CA ARG A 176 -29.11 -18.46 -21.69
C ARG A 176 -28.91 -18.03 -20.25
N GLY A 177 -28.49 -16.80 -20.03
CA GLY A 177 -28.11 -16.30 -18.71
C GLY A 177 -26.68 -16.67 -18.30
N ASP A 178 -25.81 -17.03 -19.26
CA ASP A 178 -24.37 -17.16 -19.02
C ASP A 178 -23.71 -15.79 -19.21
N LEU A 179 -22.55 -15.60 -18.57
CA LEU A 179 -21.75 -14.38 -18.71
C LEU A 179 -20.51 -14.67 -19.56
N LEU A 180 -20.40 -13.99 -20.68
CA LEU A 180 -19.24 -14.05 -21.57
C LEU A 180 -18.33 -12.87 -21.25
N VAL A 181 -17.06 -13.16 -20.93
CA VAL A 181 -16.05 -12.15 -20.56
C VAL A 181 -14.91 -12.16 -21.57
N ALA A 182 -14.67 -11.02 -22.18
CA ALA A 182 -13.56 -10.82 -23.09
C ALA A 182 -12.32 -10.35 -22.30
N CYS A 183 -11.19 -10.98 -22.56
CA CYS A 183 -9.94 -10.70 -21.91
C CYS A 183 -8.79 -10.56 -22.91
N HIS A 184 -7.88 -9.66 -22.59
CA HIS A 184 -6.68 -9.42 -23.41
C HIS A 184 -5.40 -9.73 -22.61
N THR A 185 -4.27 -9.82 -23.26
CA THR A 185 -3.02 -10.33 -22.67
C THR A 185 -2.08 -9.24 -22.17
N GLY A 186 -2.31 -7.98 -22.49
CA GLY A 186 -1.49 -6.85 -22.02
C GLY A 186 -0.29 -6.47 -22.87
N LYS A 187 0.13 -7.29 -23.81
CA LYS A 187 1.20 -6.89 -24.75
C LYS A 187 0.59 -6.38 -26.06
N PRO A 188 1.23 -5.38 -26.71
CA PRO A 188 2.51 -4.73 -26.33
C PRO A 188 2.39 -3.56 -25.35
N ASP A 189 1.19 -3.05 -25.06
CA ASP A 189 1.02 -1.67 -24.54
C ASP A 189 0.90 -1.53 -23.03
N TRP A 190 0.63 -2.60 -22.27
CA TRP A 190 0.20 -2.50 -20.87
C TRP A 190 1.13 -3.18 -19.86
N GLY A 191 2.41 -3.30 -20.18
CA GLY A 191 3.40 -3.86 -19.27
C GLY A 191 3.44 -5.39 -19.25
N THR A 192 3.55 -5.99 -18.07
CA THR A 192 3.61 -7.43 -17.89
C THR A 192 2.20 -7.99 -17.71
N GLY A 193 1.68 -8.61 -18.69
CA GLY A 193 0.44 -9.39 -18.63
C GLY A 193 0.69 -10.82 -19.08
N PRO A 194 -0.34 -11.69 -19.02
CA PRO A 194 -0.24 -13.02 -19.57
C PRO A 194 0.21 -12.97 -21.04
N ASN A 195 1.07 -13.88 -21.43
CA ASN A 195 1.53 -13.98 -22.82
C ASN A 195 0.53 -14.79 -23.66
N GLY A 196 0.52 -14.53 -24.98
CA GLY A 196 -0.28 -15.26 -25.94
C GLY A 196 -1.52 -14.49 -26.42
N PRO A 197 -2.47 -15.15 -27.09
CA PRO A 197 -3.68 -14.52 -27.56
C PRO A 197 -4.64 -14.19 -26.39
N GLY A 198 -5.48 -13.18 -26.58
CA GLY A 198 -6.60 -12.91 -25.68
C GLY A 198 -7.54 -14.11 -25.57
N LYS A 199 -8.40 -14.12 -24.56
CA LYS A 199 -9.33 -15.21 -24.29
C LYS A 199 -10.76 -14.71 -24.13
N LEU A 200 -11.69 -15.57 -24.45
CA LEU A 200 -13.11 -15.43 -24.09
C LEU A 200 -13.43 -16.48 -23.02
N PHE A 201 -13.92 -16.03 -21.88
CA PHE A 201 -14.38 -16.89 -20.81
C PHE A 201 -15.89 -16.93 -20.76
N LEU A 202 -16.48 -18.13 -20.72
CA LEU A 202 -17.89 -18.33 -20.49
C LEU A 202 -18.12 -18.79 -19.05
N ILE A 203 -18.70 -17.91 -18.24
CA ILE A 203 -19.02 -18.19 -16.84
C ILE A 203 -20.48 -18.62 -16.74
N ARG A 204 -20.71 -19.77 -16.11
CA ARG A 204 -22.05 -20.35 -15.92
C ARG A 204 -22.39 -20.49 -14.44
N HIS A 205 -23.58 -20.12 -14.08
CA HIS A 205 -24.15 -20.43 -12.77
C HIS A 205 -24.78 -21.82 -12.80
N THR A 206 -24.04 -22.82 -12.34
CA THR A 206 -24.42 -24.23 -12.45
C THR A 206 -25.10 -24.79 -11.21
N ASP A 207 -24.74 -24.36 -10.01
CA ASP A 207 -25.39 -24.76 -8.76
C ASP A 207 -26.30 -23.64 -8.23
N THR A 208 -27.55 -23.67 -8.68
CA THR A 208 -28.57 -22.69 -8.28
C THR A 208 -29.03 -22.88 -6.81
N ASN A 209 -28.66 -23.98 -6.17
CA ASN A 209 -28.97 -24.25 -4.77
C ASN A 209 -27.84 -23.83 -3.80
N ALA A 210 -26.67 -23.58 -4.29
CA ALA A 210 -25.56 -23.16 -3.44
C ALA A 210 -25.88 -21.86 -2.67
N PRO A 211 -25.71 -21.83 -1.34
CA PRO A 211 -25.83 -20.60 -0.54
C PRO A 211 -24.90 -19.52 -1.06
N GLN A 212 -25.39 -18.32 -1.24
CA GLN A 212 -24.59 -17.17 -1.69
C GLN A 212 -24.29 -16.24 -0.50
N PRO A 213 -23.05 -15.74 -0.36
CA PRO A 213 -22.80 -14.65 0.57
C PRO A 213 -23.52 -13.40 0.07
N VAL A 214 -24.29 -12.76 0.94
CA VAL A 214 -25.08 -11.56 0.58
C VAL A 214 -24.54 -10.31 1.25
N LEU A 215 -23.81 -10.46 2.36
CA LEU A 215 -23.30 -9.34 3.13
C LEU A 215 -22.16 -9.79 4.02
N THR A 216 -21.10 -8.99 4.11
CA THR A 216 -19.97 -9.22 5.01
C THR A 216 -19.62 -7.91 5.70
N TRP A 217 -19.74 -7.84 7.03
CA TRP A 217 -19.57 -6.57 7.75
C TRP A 217 -18.88 -6.73 9.09
N SER A 218 -18.32 -5.63 9.58
CA SER A 218 -17.79 -5.51 10.93
C SER A 218 -18.93 -5.20 11.90
N ALA A 219 -19.34 -6.17 12.70
CA ALA A 219 -20.39 -6.00 13.71
C ALA A 219 -19.85 -5.33 15.00
N SER A 220 -18.58 -5.49 15.29
CA SER A 220 -17.83 -4.84 16.38
C SER A 220 -16.35 -4.77 16.04
N PRO A 221 -15.51 -4.10 16.84
CA PRO A 221 -14.05 -4.13 16.65
C PRO A 221 -13.45 -5.54 16.63
N THR A 222 -14.11 -6.51 17.24
CA THR A 222 -13.63 -7.88 17.40
C THR A 222 -14.49 -8.92 16.68
N GLU A 223 -15.49 -8.51 15.90
CA GLU A 223 -16.44 -9.42 15.28
C GLU A 223 -16.70 -9.06 13.82
N ILE A 224 -16.57 -10.04 12.92
CA ILE A 224 -17.02 -9.99 11.54
C ILE A 224 -18.17 -10.97 11.36
N ARG A 225 -19.21 -10.56 10.66
CA ARG A 225 -20.33 -11.40 10.26
C ARG A 225 -20.41 -11.54 8.75
N ILE A 226 -20.77 -12.77 8.31
CA ILE A 226 -20.95 -13.10 6.90
C ILE A 226 -22.32 -13.74 6.77
N ALA A 227 -23.26 -13.04 6.14
CA ALA A 227 -24.62 -13.54 5.91
C ALA A 227 -24.71 -14.27 4.58
N PHE A 228 -25.51 -15.33 4.57
CA PHE A 228 -25.84 -16.12 3.38
C PHE A 228 -27.36 -16.11 3.14
N ASP A 229 -27.75 -16.19 1.88
CA ASP A 229 -29.17 -16.22 1.47
C ASP A 229 -29.87 -17.54 1.84
N LYS A 230 -29.11 -18.62 2.09
CA LYS A 230 -29.60 -19.95 2.46
C LYS A 230 -28.78 -20.54 3.61
N PRO A 231 -29.35 -21.52 4.35
CA PRO A 231 -28.61 -22.22 5.40
C PRO A 231 -27.40 -23.00 4.85
N LEU A 232 -26.29 -22.94 5.58
CA LEU A 232 -25.05 -23.64 5.28
C LEU A 232 -25.08 -25.10 5.74
N ASP A 233 -24.37 -26.00 5.05
CA ASP A 233 -24.19 -27.38 5.47
C ASP A 233 -23.23 -27.47 6.65
N PRO A 234 -23.62 -28.08 7.79
CA PRO A 234 -22.74 -28.23 8.95
C PRO A 234 -21.40 -28.94 8.65
N ALA A 235 -21.39 -29.83 7.67
CA ALA A 235 -20.19 -30.58 7.29
C ALA A 235 -19.06 -29.65 6.80
N ASN A 236 -19.40 -28.53 6.16
CA ASN A 236 -18.47 -27.56 5.61
C ASN A 236 -17.93 -26.58 6.67
N LEU A 237 -18.53 -26.53 7.85
CA LEU A 237 -18.25 -25.55 8.89
C LEU A 237 -17.21 -26.01 9.93
N ARG A 238 -16.65 -27.23 9.77
CA ARG A 238 -15.66 -27.77 10.71
C ARG A 238 -14.34 -27.04 10.63
N ASP A 239 -13.74 -26.76 11.79
CA ASP A 239 -12.44 -26.09 11.94
C ASP A 239 -12.33 -24.76 11.15
N LEU A 240 -13.46 -24.05 11.00
CA LEU A 240 -13.55 -22.86 10.15
C LEU A 240 -12.54 -21.76 10.55
N ALA A 241 -12.36 -21.54 11.87
CA ALA A 241 -11.41 -20.52 12.34
C ALA A 241 -9.97 -20.79 11.89
N LYS A 242 -9.53 -22.05 11.86
CA LYS A 242 -8.18 -22.44 11.40
C LYS A 242 -8.01 -22.35 9.90
N ARG A 243 -9.10 -22.40 9.16
CA ARG A 243 -9.15 -22.43 7.69
C ARG A 243 -9.52 -21.06 7.10
N THR A 244 -9.73 -20.06 7.95
CA THR A 244 -10.07 -18.69 7.57
C THR A 244 -8.90 -17.78 7.86
N SER A 245 -8.53 -16.95 6.91
CA SER A 245 -7.56 -15.87 7.08
C SER A 245 -8.20 -14.52 6.78
N ILE A 246 -7.71 -13.48 7.45
CA ILE A 246 -8.16 -12.12 7.23
C ILE A 246 -6.92 -11.27 7.01
N THR A 247 -6.89 -10.58 5.88
CA THR A 247 -5.81 -9.64 5.55
C THR A 247 -6.33 -8.22 5.64
N ALA A 248 -5.58 -7.34 6.30
CA ALA A 248 -5.88 -5.93 6.46
C ALA A 248 -4.85 -5.06 5.76
N GLY A 249 -5.25 -3.91 5.25
CA GLY A 249 -4.33 -2.93 4.68
C GLY A 249 -5.03 -1.88 3.82
N LYS A 250 -4.28 -0.82 3.55
CA LYS A 250 -4.75 0.35 2.80
C LYS A 250 -5.26 -0.01 1.40
N TYR A 251 -4.59 -0.95 0.75
CA TYR A 251 -4.90 -1.39 -0.61
C TYR A 251 -5.26 -2.88 -0.69
N VAL A 252 -5.80 -3.43 0.39
CA VAL A 252 -6.27 -4.83 0.39
C VAL A 252 -7.61 -4.93 -0.31
N MET A 253 -7.72 -5.90 -1.23
CA MET A 253 -8.97 -6.24 -1.91
C MET A 253 -9.09 -7.76 -2.06
N PRO A 254 -10.30 -8.30 -2.11
CA PRO A 254 -10.50 -9.70 -2.50
C PRO A 254 -9.91 -9.97 -3.89
N GLY A 255 -9.37 -11.16 -4.08
CA GLY A 255 -8.78 -11.60 -5.33
C GLY A 255 -7.33 -11.16 -5.55
N ASP A 256 -6.72 -10.40 -4.64
CA ASP A 256 -5.33 -9.90 -4.78
C ASP A 256 -4.30 -11.02 -5.01
N ARG A 257 -4.50 -12.19 -4.45
CA ARG A 257 -3.60 -13.35 -4.63
C ARG A 257 -3.61 -13.94 -6.04
N PHE A 258 -4.63 -13.64 -6.83
CA PHE A 258 -4.74 -14.10 -8.22
C PHE A 258 -4.23 -13.06 -9.22
N GLU A 259 -3.79 -11.90 -8.76
CA GLU A 259 -3.25 -10.86 -9.61
C GLU A 259 -1.88 -11.25 -10.13
N ALA A 260 -1.83 -11.90 -11.29
CA ALA A 260 -0.59 -12.26 -11.98
C ALA A 260 -0.06 -11.11 -12.87
N MET A 261 -0.82 -10.04 -13.00
CA MET A 261 -0.48 -8.93 -13.87
C MET A 261 0.24 -7.82 -13.13
N TRP A 262 1.23 -7.23 -13.78
CA TRP A 262 2.04 -6.15 -13.25
C TRP A 262 2.03 -4.98 -14.23
N PRO A 263 0.95 -4.16 -14.22
CA PRO A 263 0.97 -2.92 -14.98
C PRO A 263 2.21 -2.11 -14.65
N GLY A 264 2.83 -1.53 -15.67
CA GLY A 264 4.06 -0.75 -15.52
C GLY A 264 3.90 0.54 -14.72
N TYR A 265 2.69 0.88 -14.27
CA TYR A 265 2.37 2.11 -13.56
C TYR A 265 2.98 2.15 -12.16
N GLN A 266 3.61 3.28 -11.83
CA GLN A 266 4.20 3.47 -10.51
C GLN A 266 3.17 3.35 -9.39
N VAL A 267 1.98 3.92 -9.57
CA VAL A 267 0.88 3.83 -8.60
C VAL A 267 0.51 2.38 -8.25
N VAL A 268 0.52 1.47 -9.22
CA VAL A 268 0.23 0.04 -8.98
C VAL A 268 1.37 -0.63 -8.22
N LYS A 269 2.61 -0.28 -8.55
CA LYS A 269 3.80 -0.78 -7.83
C LYS A 269 3.77 -0.34 -6.37
N ASP A 270 3.47 0.93 -6.11
CA ASP A 270 3.36 1.49 -4.76
C ASP A 270 2.22 0.84 -3.96
N GLN A 271 1.06 0.61 -4.60
CA GLN A 271 -0.05 -0.10 -3.99
C GLN A 271 0.28 -1.55 -3.63
N LYS A 272 1.06 -2.24 -4.47
CA LYS A 272 1.52 -3.60 -4.20
C LYS A 272 2.61 -3.65 -3.13
N ALA A 273 3.48 -2.65 -3.06
CA ALA A 273 4.53 -2.53 -2.06
C ALA A 273 4.02 -2.10 -0.68
N THR A 274 2.79 -1.56 -0.60
CA THR A 274 2.21 -1.10 0.66
C THR A 274 1.93 -2.28 1.61
N PRO A 275 2.30 -2.19 2.89
CA PRO A 275 2.17 -3.27 3.85
C PRO A 275 0.76 -3.84 3.97
N ARG A 276 0.69 -5.15 4.14
CA ARG A 276 -0.52 -5.94 4.42
C ARG A 276 -0.32 -6.70 5.71
N PHE A 277 -1.37 -6.83 6.50
CA PHE A 277 -1.32 -7.39 7.85
C PHE A 277 -2.34 -8.51 7.99
N ASP A 278 -1.94 -9.60 8.60
CA ASP A 278 -2.86 -10.67 8.96
C ASP A 278 -3.58 -10.32 10.27
N VAL A 279 -4.90 -10.50 10.26
CA VAL A 279 -5.74 -10.33 11.45
C VAL A 279 -6.05 -11.72 12.03
N PRO A 280 -5.64 -12.04 13.26
CA PRO A 280 -5.91 -13.33 13.86
C PRO A 280 -7.41 -13.61 14.00
N VAL A 281 -7.85 -14.77 13.50
CA VAL A 281 -9.19 -15.32 13.76
C VAL A 281 -9.10 -16.18 15.01
N LEU A 282 -9.70 -15.73 16.10
CA LEU A 282 -9.61 -16.37 17.41
C LEU A 282 -10.61 -17.53 17.53
N SER A 283 -11.80 -17.35 16.99
CA SER A 283 -12.83 -18.39 16.91
C SER A 283 -13.82 -18.11 15.79
N ALA A 284 -14.58 -19.12 15.41
CA ALA A 284 -15.67 -19.01 14.47
C ALA A 284 -16.91 -19.73 15.03
N SER A 285 -18.07 -19.13 14.87
CA SER A 285 -19.38 -19.70 15.23
C SER A 285 -20.39 -19.46 14.12
N VAL A 286 -21.53 -20.11 14.21
CA VAL A 286 -22.60 -19.99 13.22
C VAL A 286 -23.92 -19.80 13.95
N THR A 287 -24.79 -18.96 13.42
CA THR A 287 -26.14 -18.75 13.98
C THR A 287 -26.98 -20.04 13.91
N PRO A 288 -28.00 -20.23 14.81
CA PRO A 288 -28.81 -21.42 14.83
C PRO A 288 -29.53 -21.74 13.51
N ASP A 289 -29.90 -20.71 12.73
CA ASP A 289 -30.45 -20.82 11.38
C ASP A 289 -29.42 -21.17 10.31
N ARG A 290 -28.14 -21.24 10.68
CA ARG A 290 -26.99 -21.52 9.81
C ARG A 290 -26.87 -20.56 8.63
N ARG A 291 -27.37 -19.34 8.75
CA ARG A 291 -27.32 -18.34 7.69
C ARG A 291 -26.27 -17.25 7.94
N ASN A 292 -25.66 -17.20 9.13
CA ASN A 292 -24.57 -16.27 9.42
C ASN A 292 -23.37 -17.02 10.02
N ILE A 293 -22.21 -16.75 9.47
CA ILE A 293 -20.91 -17.06 10.09
C ILE A 293 -20.48 -15.85 10.90
N ILE A 294 -20.02 -16.09 12.14
CA ILE A 294 -19.50 -15.10 13.04
C ILE A 294 -18.03 -15.42 13.30
N LEU A 295 -17.14 -14.53 12.90
CA LEU A 295 -15.70 -14.63 13.12
C LEU A 295 -15.31 -13.70 14.26
N HIS A 296 -14.77 -14.22 15.34
CA HIS A 296 -14.16 -13.45 16.41
C HIS A 296 -12.67 -13.23 16.11
N THR A 297 -12.25 -11.98 16.13
CA THR A 297 -10.90 -11.58 15.71
C THR A 297 -10.18 -10.78 16.79
N ALA A 298 -8.89 -10.56 16.63
CA ALA A 298 -8.20 -9.49 17.34
C ALA A 298 -8.86 -8.13 17.02
N PRO A 299 -8.77 -7.12 17.93
CA PRO A 299 -9.39 -5.82 17.74
C PRO A 299 -8.95 -5.13 16.43
N ARG A 300 -9.91 -4.57 15.69
CA ARG A 300 -9.76 -3.90 14.39
C ARG A 300 -10.37 -2.50 14.50
N THR A 301 -9.56 -1.49 14.73
CA THR A 301 -10.01 -0.10 14.85
C THR A 301 -9.59 0.77 13.66
N ALA A 302 -8.60 0.33 12.88
CA ALA A 302 -8.15 1.09 11.71
C ALA A 302 -9.22 1.10 10.61
N ALA A 303 -9.46 2.28 10.03
CA ALA A 303 -10.35 2.46 8.88
C ALA A 303 -9.61 2.10 7.57
N VAL A 304 -9.25 0.82 7.41
CA VAL A 304 -8.63 0.25 6.23
C VAL A 304 -9.48 -0.90 5.69
N ASN A 305 -9.13 -1.43 4.54
CA ASN A 305 -9.82 -2.58 3.97
C ASN A 305 -9.41 -3.88 4.65
N TYR A 306 -10.39 -4.77 4.80
CA TYR A 306 -10.22 -6.13 5.31
C TYR A 306 -10.80 -7.11 4.30
N ALA A 307 -10.02 -8.09 3.89
CA ALA A 307 -10.47 -9.19 3.03
C ALA A 307 -10.46 -10.50 3.84
N VAL A 308 -11.59 -11.18 3.86
CA VAL A 308 -11.73 -12.52 4.45
C VAL A 308 -11.54 -13.54 3.34
N ARG A 309 -10.64 -14.49 3.55
CA ARG A 309 -10.49 -15.69 2.75
C ARG A 309 -10.93 -16.89 3.58
N MET A 310 -11.83 -17.70 3.07
CA MET A 310 -12.35 -18.88 3.75
C MET A 310 -12.67 -19.99 2.76
N PRO A 311 -12.71 -21.27 3.21
CA PRO A 311 -13.13 -22.36 2.36
C PRO A 311 -14.51 -22.11 1.76
N ASN A 312 -14.76 -22.64 0.57
CA ASN A 312 -16.08 -22.57 -0.03
C ASN A 312 -17.10 -23.40 0.77
N VAL A 313 -17.70 -22.76 1.76
CA VAL A 313 -18.71 -23.34 2.66
C VAL A 313 -20.06 -23.58 1.99
N SER A 314 -20.23 -23.12 0.75
CA SER A 314 -21.47 -23.21 -0.02
C SER A 314 -21.61 -24.51 -0.82
N ARG A 315 -20.62 -25.39 -0.81
CA ARG A 315 -20.69 -26.68 -1.53
C ARG A 315 -21.62 -27.68 -0.86
N ASN A 316 -22.41 -28.35 -1.66
CA ASN A 316 -23.13 -29.57 -1.23
C ASN A 316 -22.13 -30.73 -1.15
N GLY A 317 -22.17 -31.50 -0.06
CA GLY A 317 -21.13 -32.42 0.43
C GLY A 317 -20.76 -33.66 -0.41
N GLU A 318 -20.87 -33.66 -1.72
CA GLU A 318 -20.35 -34.74 -2.56
C GLU A 318 -19.01 -34.33 -3.20
N ARG A 319 -17.89 -34.87 -2.70
CA ARG A 319 -16.61 -34.91 -3.38
C ARG A 319 -16.73 -35.72 -4.68
N GLY A 320 -17.25 -35.13 -5.71
CA GLY A 320 -17.07 -35.64 -7.05
C GLY A 320 -15.63 -35.39 -7.52
N VAL A 321 -14.83 -36.44 -7.55
CA VAL A 321 -13.56 -36.47 -8.28
C VAL A 321 -13.87 -36.12 -9.73
N ARG A 322 -13.55 -34.94 -10.20
CA ARG A 322 -13.67 -34.57 -11.60
C ARG A 322 -12.28 -34.31 -12.15
N ASN A 323 -12.01 -34.97 -13.25
CA ASN A 323 -10.79 -34.82 -14.02
C ASN A 323 -10.59 -33.35 -14.38
N ALA A 324 -9.46 -32.81 -13.93
CA ALA A 324 -9.02 -31.47 -14.28
C ALA A 324 -8.42 -31.49 -15.69
N GLU A 325 -9.13 -30.94 -16.64
CA GLU A 325 -8.56 -30.51 -17.91
C GLU A 325 -8.48 -28.99 -17.91
N SER A 326 -7.28 -28.51 -18.13
CA SER A 326 -6.80 -27.13 -18.38
C SER A 326 -6.66 -26.19 -17.15
N GLY A 327 -5.42 -25.86 -16.88
CA GLY A 327 -4.97 -24.95 -15.85
C GLY A 327 -5.12 -23.46 -16.21
N ALA A 328 -6.04 -22.82 -15.53
CA ALA A 328 -5.97 -21.41 -15.18
C ALA A 328 -6.56 -21.28 -13.78
N ALA A 329 -5.82 -20.69 -12.84
CA ALA A 329 -6.34 -20.41 -11.51
C ALA A 329 -7.43 -19.35 -11.62
N VAL A 330 -8.67 -19.72 -11.28
CA VAL A 330 -9.83 -18.84 -11.35
C VAL A 330 -10.54 -18.90 -10.01
N SER A 331 -10.70 -17.76 -9.33
CA SER A 331 -11.59 -17.61 -8.21
C SER A 331 -12.96 -17.17 -8.69
N LEU A 332 -14.00 -17.87 -8.25
CA LEU A 332 -15.39 -17.55 -8.58
C LEU A 332 -16.20 -17.41 -7.30
N ALA A 333 -17.28 -16.62 -7.36
CA ALA A 333 -18.28 -16.59 -6.29
C ALA A 333 -18.90 -17.99 -6.10
N PRO A 334 -19.42 -18.31 -4.89
CA PRO A 334 -20.04 -19.61 -4.61
C PRO A 334 -21.13 -19.98 -5.60
N GLY A 335 -21.20 -21.26 -6.00
CA GLY A 335 -22.19 -21.78 -6.97
C GLY A 335 -21.76 -21.69 -8.44
N PHE A 336 -20.63 -21.07 -8.74
CA PHE A 336 -20.09 -20.98 -10.09
C PHE A 336 -19.00 -22.03 -10.26
N ASN A 337 -19.31 -23.06 -10.99
CA ASN A 337 -18.37 -24.12 -11.31
C ASN A 337 -17.99 -24.04 -12.80
N ARG A 338 -16.70 -23.87 -13.05
CA ARG A 338 -16.05 -24.05 -14.34
C ARG A 338 -16.07 -22.85 -15.29
N VAL A 339 -14.90 -22.37 -15.56
CA VAL A 339 -14.56 -21.58 -16.74
C VAL A 339 -14.17 -22.59 -17.84
N SER A 340 -14.91 -22.67 -18.91
CA SER A 340 -14.54 -23.49 -20.05
C SER A 340 -14.08 -22.62 -21.21
N SER A 341 -12.95 -22.97 -21.80
CA SER A 341 -12.40 -22.35 -23.02
C SER A 341 -12.79 -23.13 -24.29
N GLU A 342 -13.91 -23.83 -24.29
CA GLU A 342 -14.39 -24.55 -25.48
C GLU A 342 -15.11 -23.61 -26.43
N ALA A 343 -14.46 -23.32 -27.55
CA ALA A 343 -15.13 -22.86 -28.75
C ALA A 343 -15.77 -24.08 -29.42
N ASP A 344 -17.02 -24.38 -29.09
CA ASP A 344 -17.79 -25.36 -29.83
C ASP A 344 -18.23 -24.76 -31.16
N GLY A 345 -17.72 -25.31 -32.27
CA GLY A 345 -17.79 -24.79 -33.65
C GLY A 345 -19.18 -24.74 -34.30
N LYS A 346 -20.28 -24.53 -33.53
CA LYS A 346 -21.64 -24.53 -33.98
C LYS A 346 -22.51 -23.37 -33.49
N ASN A 347 -22.02 -22.19 -33.31
CA ASN A 347 -22.89 -21.04 -33.06
C ASN A 347 -22.68 -19.97 -34.15
N ARG A 348 -23.57 -19.94 -35.11
CA ARG A 348 -23.73 -18.82 -36.03
C ARG A 348 -24.34 -17.65 -35.27
N LEU A 349 -23.55 -16.72 -34.85
CA LEU A 349 -23.98 -15.35 -34.59
C LEU A 349 -23.89 -14.58 -35.88
N SER A 350 -25.00 -14.01 -36.26
CA SER A 350 -25.24 -13.33 -37.52
C SER A 350 -24.25 -12.19 -37.77
N GLY A 351 -23.50 -12.29 -38.90
CA GLY A 351 -23.03 -11.12 -39.62
C GLY A 351 -21.54 -10.92 -39.83
N PHE A 352 -20.63 -11.67 -39.16
CA PHE A 352 -19.20 -11.60 -39.46
C PHE A 352 -18.60 -12.99 -39.66
N PRO A 353 -17.87 -13.24 -40.76
CA PRO A 353 -17.19 -14.50 -40.96
C PRO A 353 -15.92 -14.51 -40.11
N LEU A 354 -15.96 -15.22 -39.01
CA LEU A 354 -14.77 -15.63 -38.29
C LEU A 354 -14.10 -16.76 -39.06
N ALA A 355 -13.02 -16.45 -39.76
CA ALA A 355 -12.11 -17.45 -40.25
C ALA A 355 -11.39 -18.10 -39.10
N VAL A 356 -11.88 -19.25 -38.66
CA VAL A 356 -11.21 -20.10 -37.68
C VAL A 356 -10.08 -20.81 -38.43
N ALA A 357 -8.86 -20.40 -38.24
CA ALA A 357 -7.69 -21.20 -38.62
C ALA A 357 -7.65 -22.42 -37.65
N ALA A 358 -8.16 -23.53 -38.13
CA ALA A 358 -7.93 -24.82 -37.52
C ALA A 358 -6.47 -25.24 -37.78
N ASN A 359 -5.87 -25.87 -36.74
CA ASN A 359 -4.56 -26.53 -36.72
C ASN A 359 -3.35 -25.68 -36.31
N THR A 360 -3.17 -25.55 -35.00
CA THR A 360 -1.86 -25.71 -34.44
C THR A 360 -1.92 -26.86 -33.42
N GLY A 361 -1.40 -28.00 -33.79
CA GLY A 361 -1.29 -29.17 -32.96
C GLY A 361 -0.27 -28.97 -31.83
N LEU A 362 -0.60 -28.19 -30.84
CA LEU A 362 0.07 -28.12 -29.55
C LEU A 362 -0.72 -29.04 -28.60
N LYS A 363 -0.17 -30.22 -28.35
CA LYS A 363 -0.59 -31.02 -27.21
C LYS A 363 -0.39 -30.18 -25.95
N PRO A 364 -1.38 -30.12 -25.05
CA PRO A 364 -1.19 -29.49 -23.73
C PRO A 364 -0.08 -30.24 -22.99
N GLY A 365 0.92 -29.50 -22.53
CA GLY A 365 1.96 -30.05 -21.66
C GLY A 365 1.34 -30.60 -20.36
N ALA A 366 1.70 -31.81 -20.00
CA ALA A 366 1.07 -32.62 -18.96
C ALA A 366 1.35 -32.17 -17.50
N ASN A 367 1.63 -30.90 -17.21
CA ASN A 367 2.09 -30.49 -15.88
C ASN A 367 1.45 -29.26 -15.26
N GLU A 368 0.24 -28.87 -15.64
CA GLU A 368 -0.51 -27.85 -14.90
C GLU A 368 -1.66 -28.45 -14.12
N ARG A 369 -1.35 -29.18 -13.05
CA ARG A 369 -2.33 -29.50 -12.00
C ARG A 369 -2.21 -28.48 -10.87
N ALA A 370 -2.54 -27.21 -11.12
CA ALA A 370 -3.06 -26.37 -10.05
C ALA A 370 -4.49 -26.82 -9.82
N GLU A 371 -4.78 -27.45 -8.69
CA GLU A 371 -6.16 -27.68 -8.26
C GLU A 371 -6.83 -26.31 -8.20
N PRO A 372 -8.08 -26.15 -8.75
CA PRO A 372 -8.79 -24.89 -8.62
C PRO A 372 -8.90 -24.55 -7.14
N ASP A 373 -8.48 -23.33 -6.79
CA ASP A 373 -8.59 -22.84 -5.42
C ASP A 373 -10.07 -22.62 -5.11
N ASP A 374 -10.61 -23.46 -4.24
CA ASP A 374 -12.02 -23.49 -3.88
C ASP A 374 -12.40 -22.46 -2.81
N ASP A 375 -11.44 -21.67 -2.33
CA ASP A 375 -11.71 -20.68 -1.31
C ASP A 375 -12.51 -19.49 -1.88
N ILE A 376 -13.38 -18.93 -1.06
CA ILE A 376 -14.07 -17.68 -1.35
C ILE A 376 -13.35 -16.51 -0.66
N GLU A 377 -13.35 -15.37 -1.33
CA GLU A 377 -12.79 -14.14 -0.79
C GLU A 377 -13.85 -13.04 -0.77
N LEU A 378 -13.99 -12.39 0.37
CA LEU A 378 -14.99 -11.39 0.63
C LEU A 378 -14.36 -10.11 1.18
N LEU A 379 -14.77 -8.96 0.64
CA LEU A 379 -14.47 -7.67 1.25
C LEU A 379 -15.37 -7.48 2.48
N VAL A 380 -14.77 -7.07 3.59
CA VAL A 380 -15.55 -6.72 4.78
C VAL A 380 -15.99 -5.26 4.66
N ASP A 381 -17.29 -5.02 4.72
CA ASP A 381 -17.83 -3.67 4.84
C ASP A 381 -17.44 -3.10 6.21
N ASN A 382 -16.46 -2.20 6.16
CA ASN A 382 -15.89 -1.52 7.32
C ASN A 382 -16.47 -0.10 7.49
N HIS A 383 -17.49 0.18 6.73
CA HIS A 383 -18.32 1.38 6.78
C HIS A 383 -19.70 0.99 7.28
N GLY A 384 -20.41 1.94 7.86
CA GLY A 384 -21.79 1.69 8.24
C GLY A 384 -22.23 2.42 9.50
N VAL A 385 -23.37 2.03 9.96
CA VAL A 385 -24.15 2.69 10.99
C VAL A 385 -24.53 1.65 12.04
N GLU A 386 -24.31 1.95 13.30
CA GLU A 386 -24.90 1.19 14.40
C GLU A 386 -26.35 1.61 14.58
N ALA A 387 -27.26 0.66 14.43
CA ALA A 387 -28.70 0.86 14.67
C ALA A 387 -29.09 0.14 15.96
N LYS A 388 -29.63 0.87 16.92
CA LYS A 388 -30.07 0.37 18.21
C LYS A 388 -31.55 0.64 18.43
N TRP A 389 -32.33 -0.41 18.50
CA TRP A 389 -33.73 -0.33 18.89
C TRP A 389 -33.89 -0.66 20.37
N THR A 390 -34.78 0.03 21.03
CA THR A 390 -35.15 -0.18 22.45
C THR A 390 -36.67 -0.13 22.58
N SER A 391 -37.28 -1.15 23.21
CA SER A 391 -38.72 -1.20 23.45
C SER A 391 -39.21 -0.04 24.31
N GLN A 392 -40.51 0.30 24.20
CA GLN A 392 -41.11 1.42 24.93
C GLN A 392 -40.97 1.26 26.45
N ASP A 393 -41.04 0.03 26.97
CA ASP A 393 -40.84 -0.29 28.38
C ASP A 393 -39.37 -0.41 28.81
N LYS A 394 -38.43 -0.21 27.88
CA LYS A 394 -36.99 -0.29 28.06
C LYS A 394 -36.44 -1.66 28.51
N LYS A 395 -37.23 -2.72 28.43
CA LYS A 395 -36.82 -4.07 28.84
C LYS A 395 -36.14 -4.86 27.75
N GLN A 396 -36.36 -4.51 26.49
CA GLN A 396 -35.78 -5.18 25.35
C GLN A 396 -34.99 -4.18 24.50
N GLY A 397 -33.85 -4.63 24.02
CA GLY A 397 -33.03 -3.87 23.10
C GLY A 397 -32.35 -4.79 22.08
N GLN A 398 -32.20 -4.30 20.86
CA GLN A 398 -31.45 -4.99 19.80
C GLN A 398 -30.61 -3.98 19.06
N SER A 399 -29.35 -4.34 18.82
CA SER A 399 -28.45 -3.59 17.97
C SER A 399 -28.15 -4.40 16.72
N VAL A 400 -28.03 -3.71 15.59
CA VAL A 400 -27.59 -4.27 14.31
C VAL A 400 -26.73 -3.24 13.58
N TRP A 401 -25.81 -3.73 12.77
CA TRP A 401 -25.12 -2.90 11.79
C TRP A 401 -26.01 -2.68 10.56
N LEU A 402 -26.04 -1.44 10.03
CA LEU A 402 -26.67 -1.10 8.76
C LEU A 402 -25.64 -0.45 7.83
N PRO A 403 -25.74 -0.65 6.51
CA PRO A 403 -24.79 -0.04 5.57
C PRO A 403 -24.99 1.47 5.40
N HIS A 404 -26.14 2.00 5.80
CA HIS A 404 -26.52 3.40 5.57
C HIS A 404 -27.52 3.90 6.61
N MET A 405 -27.54 5.22 6.88
CA MET A 405 -28.58 5.83 7.72
C MET A 405 -29.94 5.95 7.02
N ASP A 406 -29.95 6.05 5.70
CA ASP A 406 -31.19 6.04 4.89
C ASP A 406 -31.78 4.63 4.95
N MET A 407 -32.95 4.51 5.54
CA MET A 407 -33.56 3.21 5.83
C MET A 407 -34.02 2.45 4.57
N PRO A 408 -34.59 3.09 3.55
CA PRO A 408 -34.84 2.48 2.24
C PRO A 408 -33.59 1.86 1.60
N ILE A 409 -32.46 2.59 1.65
CA ILE A 409 -31.17 2.10 1.12
C ILE A 409 -30.69 0.92 1.96
N ALA A 410 -30.68 1.07 3.30
CA ALA A 410 -30.27 0.01 4.20
C ALA A 410 -31.11 -1.27 4.00
N ALA A 411 -32.43 -1.16 3.91
CA ALA A 411 -33.34 -2.28 3.67
C ALA A 411 -33.06 -2.94 2.30
N ALA A 412 -32.85 -2.15 1.24
CA ALA A 412 -32.58 -2.68 -0.10
C ALA A 412 -31.24 -3.43 -0.18
N LEU A 413 -30.23 -3.00 0.55
CA LEU A 413 -28.90 -3.64 0.58
C LEU A 413 -28.84 -4.88 1.48
N THR A 414 -29.69 -4.95 2.51
CA THR A 414 -29.63 -6.02 3.53
C THR A 414 -30.79 -7.02 3.44
N HIS A 415 -31.70 -6.88 2.48
CA HIS A 415 -32.98 -7.64 2.37
C HIS A 415 -32.84 -9.18 2.29
N ARG A 416 -31.64 -9.74 2.16
CA ARG A 416 -31.36 -11.18 2.15
C ARG A 416 -30.66 -11.67 3.40
N SER A 417 -30.32 -10.78 4.31
CA SER A 417 -29.75 -11.15 5.58
C SER A 417 -30.86 -11.40 6.61
N ALA A 418 -30.99 -12.62 7.10
CA ALA A 418 -31.99 -13.00 8.08
C ALA A 418 -31.93 -12.19 9.39
N GLU A 419 -30.75 -11.72 9.75
CA GLU A 419 -30.55 -10.86 10.91
C GLU A 419 -31.21 -9.50 10.70
N HIS A 420 -30.99 -8.91 9.54
CA HIS A 420 -31.56 -7.61 9.18
C HIS A 420 -33.08 -7.70 8.93
N GLU A 421 -33.55 -8.76 8.28
CA GLU A 421 -34.99 -9.01 8.14
C GLU A 421 -35.66 -9.02 9.52
N ARG A 422 -35.13 -9.75 10.50
CA ARG A 422 -35.63 -9.74 11.89
C ARG A 422 -35.61 -8.36 12.53
N PHE A 423 -34.54 -7.60 12.30
CA PHE A 423 -34.43 -6.24 12.83
C PHE A 423 -35.51 -5.31 12.25
N PHE A 424 -35.73 -5.34 10.95
CA PHE A 424 -36.80 -4.54 10.31
C PHE A 424 -38.20 -4.95 10.78
N GLU A 425 -38.45 -6.23 11.11
CA GLU A 425 -39.70 -6.64 11.71
C GLU A 425 -39.87 -6.07 13.14
N ILE A 426 -38.80 -5.99 13.94
CA ILE A 426 -38.83 -5.35 15.25
C ILE A 426 -39.15 -3.86 15.18
N LEU A 427 -38.73 -3.14 14.16
CA LEU A 427 -39.04 -1.72 14.00
C LEU A 427 -40.55 -1.44 13.83
N LYS A 428 -41.37 -2.45 13.57
CA LYS A 428 -42.82 -2.33 13.53
C LYS A 428 -43.46 -2.32 14.93
N GLN A 429 -42.67 -2.58 15.99
CA GLN A 429 -43.13 -2.57 17.39
C GLN A 429 -42.90 -1.22 18.04
N PRO A 430 -43.69 -0.85 19.06
CA PRO A 430 -43.49 0.39 19.82
C PRO A 430 -42.14 0.42 20.53
N GLY A 431 -41.36 1.47 20.30
CA GLY A 431 -40.02 1.63 20.85
C GLY A 431 -39.33 2.91 20.39
N SER A 432 -38.02 2.91 20.46
CA SER A 432 -37.17 3.98 19.93
C SER A 432 -36.03 3.39 19.12
N LEU A 433 -35.69 4.04 18.02
CA LEU A 433 -34.55 3.70 17.16
C LEU A 433 -33.50 4.79 17.25
N ALA A 434 -32.27 4.41 17.57
CA ALA A 434 -31.10 5.28 17.51
C ALA A 434 -30.16 4.78 16.43
N LEU A 435 -29.65 5.68 15.60
CA LEU A 435 -28.63 5.42 14.60
C LEU A 435 -27.37 6.22 14.95
N SER A 436 -26.21 5.62 14.91
CA SER A 436 -24.96 6.31 15.14
C SER A 436 -23.87 5.88 14.12
N SER A 437 -23.10 6.86 13.67
CA SER A 437 -22.01 6.68 12.71
C SER A 437 -21.07 7.88 12.77
N LYS A 438 -19.89 7.73 12.24
CA LYS A 438 -18.99 8.84 11.92
C LYS A 438 -19.17 9.19 10.45
N LEU A 439 -19.68 10.39 10.16
CA LEU A 439 -19.88 10.84 8.78
C LEU A 439 -18.64 11.58 8.27
N ASP A 440 -18.01 11.06 7.22
CA ASP A 440 -16.93 11.75 6.53
C ASP A 440 -17.51 12.79 5.57
N VAL A 441 -17.38 14.05 5.96
CA VAL A 441 -17.86 15.20 5.19
C VAL A 441 -16.77 15.90 4.39
N ARG A 442 -15.54 15.35 4.43
CA ARG A 442 -14.40 15.92 3.71
C ARG A 442 -14.57 15.73 2.21
N ASN A 443 -14.11 16.72 1.47
CA ASN A 443 -14.01 16.64 0.02
C ASN A 443 -15.30 16.21 -0.70
N MET A 444 -16.45 16.73 -0.25
CA MET A 444 -17.75 16.41 -0.86
C MET A 444 -17.87 16.94 -2.29
N LEU A 445 -17.14 17.98 -2.62
CA LEU A 445 -17.18 18.70 -3.90
C LEU A 445 -15.91 18.46 -4.72
N GLN A 446 -15.21 17.40 -4.46
CA GLN A 446 -13.98 17.02 -5.14
C GLN A 446 -14.07 15.58 -5.59
N PRO A 447 -13.32 15.20 -6.64
CA PRO A 447 -13.21 13.82 -6.99
C PRO A 447 -12.61 13.02 -5.84
N ALA A 448 -13.03 11.78 -5.67
CA ALA A 448 -12.41 10.86 -4.74
C ALA A 448 -11.06 10.44 -5.32
N ILE A 449 -9.97 10.86 -4.68
CA ILE A 449 -8.61 10.56 -5.12
C ILE A 449 -8.02 9.38 -4.35
N GLN A 450 -7.10 8.68 -4.99
CA GLN A 450 -6.40 7.55 -4.38
C GLN A 450 -5.62 8.01 -3.15
N PRO A 451 -5.52 7.18 -2.09
CA PRO A 451 -4.77 7.53 -0.90
C PRO A 451 -3.31 7.88 -1.21
N GLY A 452 -2.83 9.00 -0.67
CA GLY A 452 -1.48 9.53 -0.95
C GLY A 452 -1.41 10.48 -2.14
N SER A 453 -2.46 10.53 -2.98
CA SER A 453 -2.58 11.53 -4.03
C SER A 453 -2.92 12.91 -3.48
N LYS A 454 -2.54 13.96 -4.19
CA LYS A 454 -2.88 15.35 -3.85
C LYS A 454 -3.41 16.04 -5.10
N LEU A 455 -4.42 16.86 -4.93
CA LEU A 455 -4.79 17.82 -5.96
C LEU A 455 -3.71 18.89 -6.08
N ASP A 456 -3.49 19.40 -7.27
CA ASP A 456 -2.55 20.49 -7.55
C ASP A 456 -3.07 21.89 -7.18
N TYR A 457 -4.22 21.94 -6.52
CA TYR A 457 -4.90 23.19 -6.09
C TYR A 457 -5.63 22.98 -4.77
N GLU A 458 -5.85 24.07 -4.05
CA GLU A 458 -6.72 24.07 -2.88
C GLU A 458 -8.17 24.33 -3.30
N PRO A 459 -9.12 23.47 -2.91
CA PRO A 459 -10.53 23.71 -3.17
C PRO A 459 -11.05 24.96 -2.44
N GLY A 460 -12.01 25.64 -3.08
CA GLY A 460 -12.66 26.80 -2.48
C GLY A 460 -13.47 26.49 -1.21
N PRO A 461 -13.80 27.49 -0.42
CA PRO A 461 -14.52 27.36 0.85
C PRO A 461 -16.02 27.11 0.63
N GLU A 462 -16.37 26.01 -0.01
CA GLU A 462 -17.77 25.68 -0.29
C GLU A 462 -18.37 24.86 0.83
N SER A 463 -19.62 25.09 1.15
CA SER A 463 -20.38 24.35 2.15
C SER A 463 -21.43 23.45 1.51
N VAL A 464 -21.70 22.33 2.19
CA VAL A 464 -22.77 21.42 1.83
C VAL A 464 -23.77 21.29 2.98
N ILE A 465 -25.00 20.94 2.62
CA ILE A 465 -26.10 20.72 3.56
C ILE A 465 -26.45 19.23 3.51
N PHE A 466 -26.43 18.59 4.66
CA PHE A 466 -27.02 17.27 4.84
C PHE A 466 -28.45 17.43 5.38
N GLU A 467 -29.38 16.75 4.72
CA GLU A 467 -30.80 16.78 5.06
C GLU A 467 -31.25 15.42 5.57
N PHE A 468 -31.74 15.37 6.81
CA PHE A 468 -32.25 14.17 7.45
C PHE A 468 -33.77 14.29 7.59
N LEU A 469 -34.53 13.40 6.97
CA LEU A 469 -35.97 13.31 7.08
C LEU A 469 -36.36 12.14 7.98
N GLY A 470 -37.44 12.27 8.70
CA GLY A 470 -37.99 11.21 9.57
C GLY A 470 -37.20 11.00 10.89
N VAL A 471 -36.34 11.93 11.28
CA VAL A 471 -35.62 11.91 12.55
C VAL A 471 -36.30 12.83 13.59
N SER A 472 -36.31 12.40 14.86
CA SER A 472 -36.86 13.22 15.96
C SER A 472 -35.81 14.08 16.66
N THR A 473 -34.56 13.60 16.68
CA THR A 473 -33.40 14.34 17.20
C THR A 473 -32.20 14.12 16.33
N LEU A 474 -31.30 15.08 16.28
CA LEU A 474 -30.04 15.01 15.59
C LEU A 474 -28.95 15.58 16.49
N GLY A 475 -27.90 14.81 16.72
CA GLY A 475 -26.72 15.22 17.50
C GLY A 475 -25.46 15.16 16.65
N GLN A 476 -24.50 16.01 16.96
CA GLN A 476 -23.21 16.11 16.31
C GLN A 476 -22.12 16.33 17.35
N ASP A 477 -21.00 15.61 17.24
CA ASP A 477 -19.76 15.78 18.02
C ASP A 477 -19.95 15.88 19.55
N GLY A 478 -20.92 15.13 20.11
CA GLY A 478 -21.20 15.16 21.53
C GLY A 478 -21.99 16.39 22.01
N ASP A 479 -22.33 17.30 21.11
CA ASP A 479 -23.18 18.46 21.41
C ASP A 479 -24.65 18.08 21.57
N ARG A 480 -25.40 18.98 22.19
CA ARG A 480 -26.82 18.76 22.57
C ARG A 480 -27.65 18.30 21.38
N ASN A 481 -28.31 17.16 21.52
CA ASN A 481 -29.28 16.66 20.56
C ASN A 481 -30.33 17.77 20.25
N THR A 482 -30.32 18.24 19.02
CA THR A 482 -31.34 19.22 18.57
C THR A 482 -32.64 18.48 18.29
N LYS A 483 -33.71 18.86 18.97
CA LYS A 483 -35.05 18.33 18.68
C LYS A 483 -35.51 18.84 17.32
N VAL A 484 -35.96 17.93 16.48
CA VAL A 484 -36.54 18.23 15.19
C VAL A 484 -38.05 18.27 15.33
N ARG A 485 -38.68 19.35 14.83
CA ARG A 485 -40.14 19.46 14.82
C ARG A 485 -40.74 18.49 13.81
N ASP A 486 -41.91 17.96 14.11
CA ASP A 486 -42.66 17.06 13.22
C ASP A 486 -42.72 17.59 11.78
N ASN A 487 -42.38 16.72 10.82
CA ASN A 487 -42.33 17.00 9.39
C ASN A 487 -41.33 18.06 8.91
N GLN A 488 -40.34 18.44 9.73
CA GLN A 488 -39.22 19.23 9.27
C GLN A 488 -37.97 18.38 9.04
N SER A 489 -37.19 18.73 8.03
CA SER A 489 -35.87 18.16 7.85
C SER A 489 -34.91 18.72 8.89
N ALA A 490 -34.12 17.84 9.55
CA ALA A 490 -32.94 18.27 10.27
C ALA A 490 -31.82 18.55 9.27
N VAL A 491 -31.11 19.64 9.49
CA VAL A 491 -30.10 20.12 8.55
C VAL A 491 -28.79 20.29 9.30
N LEU A 492 -27.72 19.64 8.79
CA LEU A 492 -26.35 19.90 9.21
C LEU A 492 -25.62 20.64 8.09
N ARG A 493 -24.96 21.73 8.43
CA ARG A 493 -24.13 22.50 7.48
C ARG A 493 -22.67 22.34 7.82
N THR A 494 -21.88 22.10 6.80
CA THR A 494 -20.43 22.14 6.96
C THR A 494 -19.98 23.59 6.73
N PRO A 495 -19.26 24.19 7.68
CA PRO A 495 -18.74 25.55 7.51
C PRO A 495 -17.65 25.62 6.45
N LYS A 496 -16.93 24.52 6.23
CA LYS A 496 -15.92 24.35 5.17
C LYS A 496 -15.95 22.91 4.69
N ALA A 497 -15.76 22.70 3.39
CA ALA A 497 -15.72 21.36 2.78
C ALA A 497 -14.59 20.45 3.31
N ASN A 498 -13.67 20.96 4.12
CA ASN A 498 -12.50 20.25 4.63
C ASN A 498 -12.60 19.82 6.10
N ASP A 499 -13.70 20.13 6.78
CA ASP A 499 -13.89 19.69 8.16
C ASP A 499 -14.37 18.23 8.19
N SER A 500 -13.82 17.43 9.09
CA SER A 500 -14.29 16.07 9.36
C SER A 500 -15.16 16.08 10.60
N TRP A 501 -16.30 15.43 10.51
CA TRP A 501 -17.16 15.19 11.67
C TRP A 501 -16.98 13.80 12.18
N ASP A 502 -17.04 13.70 13.49
CA ASP A 502 -16.79 12.42 14.08
C ASP A 502 -18.06 11.61 14.24
N VAL A 503 -19.14 12.15 14.74
CA VAL A 503 -20.33 11.34 15.05
C VAL A 503 -21.63 12.08 14.74
N ILE A 504 -22.57 11.39 14.11
CA ILE A 504 -23.95 11.80 13.99
C ILE A 504 -24.82 10.76 14.68
N THR A 505 -25.75 11.21 15.51
CA THR A 505 -26.76 10.35 16.12
C THR A 505 -28.14 10.80 15.71
N SER A 506 -28.91 9.92 15.12
CA SER A 506 -30.31 10.14 14.78
C SER A 506 -31.19 9.28 15.66
N VAL A 507 -32.26 9.83 16.21
CA VAL A 507 -33.20 9.11 17.07
C VAL A 507 -34.60 9.27 16.50
N GLY A 508 -35.29 8.16 16.31
CA GLY A 508 -36.68 8.11 15.87
C GLY A 508 -37.51 7.27 16.79
N SER A 509 -38.81 7.50 16.83
CA SER A 509 -39.80 6.68 17.54
C SER A 509 -40.37 5.59 16.61
N THR A 510 -40.51 4.37 17.09
CA THR A 510 -41.18 3.28 16.37
C THR A 510 -42.63 3.12 16.81
N PRO A 511 -43.54 2.57 15.98
CA PRO A 511 -43.28 2.02 14.65
C PRO A 511 -42.88 3.12 13.65
N VAL A 512 -41.77 2.88 12.98
CA VAL A 512 -41.32 3.73 11.87
C VAL A 512 -41.54 2.92 10.60
N SER A 513 -42.23 3.49 9.65
CA SER A 513 -42.13 2.95 8.30
C SER A 513 -40.69 3.17 7.84
N PRO A 514 -39.95 2.15 7.42
CA PRO A 514 -38.57 2.31 6.92
C PRO A 514 -38.46 3.34 5.81
N GLU A 515 -39.56 3.64 5.12
CA GLU A 515 -39.65 4.57 4.02
C GLU A 515 -39.49 6.05 4.43
N PHE A 516 -39.57 6.39 5.71
CA PHE A 516 -39.54 7.79 6.18
C PHE A 516 -38.18 8.34 6.58
N MET A 517 -37.22 7.47 6.89
CA MET A 517 -35.88 7.98 7.27
C MET A 517 -34.98 8.02 6.04
N THR A 518 -34.87 9.21 5.44
CA THR A 518 -34.00 9.42 4.28
C THR A 518 -32.92 10.46 4.60
N VAL A 519 -31.75 10.26 4.00
CA VAL A 519 -30.60 11.15 4.16
C VAL A 519 -30.01 11.48 2.79
N ASN A 520 -29.96 12.79 2.52
CA ASN A 520 -29.40 13.32 1.28
C ASN A 520 -28.46 14.49 1.58
N TRP A 521 -27.68 14.87 0.61
CA TRP A 521 -26.92 16.11 0.67
C TRP A 521 -27.17 16.99 -0.57
N ARG A 522 -26.91 18.28 -0.41
CA ARG A 522 -26.97 19.27 -1.48
C ARG A 522 -25.99 20.40 -1.23
N LEU A 523 -25.76 21.23 -2.23
CA LEU A 523 -25.00 22.46 -2.07
C LEU A 523 -25.75 23.47 -1.17
N ASP A 524 -24.97 24.25 -0.42
CA ASP A 524 -25.48 25.40 0.31
C ASP A 524 -25.57 26.61 -0.64
N ASP A 525 -26.77 26.92 -1.10
CA ASP A 525 -27.06 27.95 -2.13
C ASP A 525 -26.86 29.38 -1.66
N GLY A 526 -26.49 29.60 -0.44
CA GLY A 526 -26.41 30.97 -0.02
C GLY A 526 -25.90 31.26 1.37
N MET A 527 -25.21 32.25 1.42
CA MET A 527 -24.87 33.28 2.40
C MET A 527 -23.41 33.41 2.81
N ASN A 528 -22.50 32.55 2.41
CA ASN A 528 -21.09 32.65 2.87
C ASN A 528 -20.03 32.54 1.77
N SER A 529 -20.37 32.64 0.49
CA SER A 529 -19.29 32.75 -0.52
C SER A 529 -18.88 34.25 -0.62
N LEU A 530 -17.61 34.51 -0.38
CA LEU A 530 -17.00 35.83 -0.61
C LEU A 530 -17.04 36.30 -2.08
N ASN A 531 -17.42 35.40 -2.99
CA ASN A 531 -17.79 35.65 -4.37
C ASN A 531 -19.09 34.90 -4.65
N PRO A 532 -20.26 35.58 -4.62
CA PRO A 532 -21.51 34.93 -4.98
C PRO A 532 -21.39 34.48 -6.44
N PRO A 533 -21.51 33.16 -6.74
CA PRO A 533 -21.78 32.74 -8.10
C PRO A 533 -23.06 33.48 -8.55
N GLN A 534 -23.13 33.87 -9.81
CA GLN A 534 -24.37 34.39 -10.38
C GLN A 534 -25.47 33.41 -9.99
N ARG A 535 -26.41 33.84 -9.13
CA ARG A 535 -27.46 32.98 -8.59
C ARG A 535 -28.06 32.19 -9.74
N PRO A 536 -28.11 30.84 -9.69
CA PRO A 536 -29.10 30.17 -10.50
C PRO A 536 -30.43 30.86 -10.18
N SER A 537 -31.17 31.21 -11.20
CA SER A 537 -32.50 31.82 -11.05
C SER A 537 -33.19 31.21 -9.82
N ALA A 538 -33.87 32.04 -9.02
CA ALA A 538 -34.62 31.58 -7.82
C ALA A 538 -35.61 30.45 -8.11
N THR A 539 -35.74 30.03 -9.35
CA THR A 539 -36.58 28.94 -9.89
C THR A 539 -35.79 27.67 -10.23
N ALA A 540 -34.46 27.62 -10.06
CA ALA A 540 -33.72 26.39 -10.32
C ALA A 540 -34.08 25.31 -9.29
N PRO A 541 -34.39 24.07 -9.69
CA PRO A 541 -34.75 23.00 -8.78
C PRO A 541 -33.56 22.64 -7.86
N ILE A 542 -33.86 22.43 -6.56
CA ILE A 542 -32.88 21.97 -5.59
C ILE A 542 -32.43 20.57 -5.99
N VAL A 543 -31.15 20.41 -6.23
CA VAL A 543 -30.55 19.11 -6.60
C VAL A 543 -30.03 18.40 -5.34
N ARG A 544 -30.71 17.30 -4.98
CA ARG A 544 -30.32 16.40 -3.90
C ARG A 544 -29.50 15.26 -4.45
N ARG A 545 -28.57 14.77 -3.64
CA ARG A 545 -27.71 13.62 -3.94
C ARG A 545 -27.72 12.65 -2.78
N PRO A 546 -27.71 11.33 -3.01
CA PRO A 546 -27.55 10.36 -1.94
C PRO A 546 -26.14 10.43 -1.37
N ILE A 547 -25.95 9.95 -0.15
CA ILE A 547 -24.65 9.83 0.47
C ILE A 547 -24.07 8.45 0.09
N ALA A 548 -22.82 8.39 -0.37
CA ALA A 548 -22.17 7.13 -0.68
C ALA A 548 -21.87 6.32 0.60
N LEU A 549 -21.96 4.98 0.52
CA LEU A 549 -21.73 4.07 1.67
C LEU A 549 -20.40 4.35 2.38
N ARG A 550 -19.33 4.61 1.62
CA ARG A 550 -17.99 4.89 2.14
C ARG A 550 -17.88 6.11 3.05
N ARG A 551 -18.91 6.95 3.09
CA ARG A 551 -18.95 8.13 3.94
C ARG A 551 -19.36 7.86 5.39
N PHE A 552 -19.92 6.67 5.66
CA PHE A 552 -20.32 6.28 7.00
C PHE A 552 -19.27 5.38 7.64
N TYR A 553 -18.38 5.95 8.45
CA TYR A 553 -17.46 5.14 9.24
C TYR A 553 -18.16 4.54 10.46
N LEU A 554 -17.78 3.35 10.83
CA LEU A 554 -18.24 2.72 12.06
C LEU A 554 -17.87 3.58 13.28
N PRO A 555 -18.70 3.61 14.35
CA PRO A 555 -18.46 4.49 15.51
C PRO A 555 -17.08 4.30 16.16
N TRP A 556 -16.53 3.08 16.10
CA TRP A 556 -15.22 2.73 16.65
C TRP A 556 -14.07 2.86 15.66
N ALA A 557 -14.33 3.11 14.38
CA ALA A 557 -13.27 3.24 13.39
C ALA A 557 -12.50 4.54 13.56
N GLU A 558 -11.18 4.45 13.43
CA GLU A 558 -10.26 5.58 13.48
C GLU A 558 -9.75 5.89 12.07
N PRO A 559 -10.34 6.88 11.38
CA PRO A 559 -10.02 7.18 9.98
C PRO A 559 -8.57 7.61 9.74
N LYS A 560 -7.89 8.09 10.79
CA LYS A 560 -6.50 8.53 10.74
C LYS A 560 -5.51 7.51 11.32
N ALA A 561 -6.01 6.45 11.96
CA ALA A 561 -5.16 5.38 12.41
C ALA A 561 -4.64 4.66 11.16
N GLU A 562 -3.33 4.78 10.91
CA GLU A 562 -2.69 3.72 10.15
C GLU A 562 -2.93 2.42 10.90
N PRO A 563 -3.18 1.29 10.23
CA PRO A 563 -3.21 0.02 10.92
C PRO A 563 -1.87 -0.02 11.66
N ALA A 564 -1.93 0.17 12.99
CA ALA A 564 -0.82 -0.22 13.81
C ALA A 564 -0.52 -1.65 13.35
N PRO A 565 0.73 -2.02 13.09
CA PRO A 565 1.04 -3.41 12.93
C PRO A 565 0.35 -4.07 14.12
N LEU A 566 -0.78 -4.73 13.85
CA LEU A 566 -1.41 -5.60 14.82
C LEU A 566 -0.24 -6.46 15.25
N ALA A 567 0.14 -6.41 16.50
CA ALA A 567 1.43 -6.84 17.04
C ALA A 567 1.73 -8.34 16.89
N THR A 568 1.23 -8.93 15.86
CA THR A 568 1.68 -10.16 15.25
C THR A 568 2.40 -9.79 13.96
N GLU A 569 3.68 -9.41 14.09
CA GLU A 569 4.63 -9.68 13.03
C GLU A 569 4.29 -11.07 12.53
N ARG A 570 4.07 -11.21 11.20
CA ARG A 570 3.85 -12.53 10.59
C ARG A 570 4.88 -13.48 11.17
N VAL A 571 4.45 -14.34 12.07
CA VAL A 571 5.32 -15.36 12.64
C VAL A 571 5.43 -16.47 11.61
N VAL A 572 6.62 -16.62 11.05
CA VAL A 572 7.00 -17.77 10.24
C VAL A 572 7.81 -18.68 11.15
N PRO A 573 7.20 -19.72 11.77
CA PRO A 573 7.87 -20.51 12.80
C PRO A 573 9.17 -21.18 12.31
N GLU A 574 9.22 -21.52 11.03
CA GLU A 574 10.33 -22.24 10.38
C GLU A 574 11.61 -21.39 10.32
N ILE A 575 11.51 -20.07 10.36
CA ILE A 575 12.68 -19.17 10.36
C ILE A 575 13.03 -18.65 11.76
N ALA A 576 12.40 -19.16 12.81
CA ALA A 576 12.71 -18.75 14.18
C ALA A 576 14.21 -18.94 14.50
N GLY A 577 14.85 -17.88 14.99
CA GLY A 577 16.29 -17.86 15.25
C GLY A 577 17.18 -17.67 14.01
N GLY A 578 16.60 -17.42 12.83
CA GLY A 578 17.36 -17.09 11.63
C GLY A 578 17.94 -15.67 11.69
N ARG A 579 19.13 -15.51 11.13
CA ARG A 579 19.88 -14.24 11.10
C ARG A 579 19.72 -13.57 9.74
N TRP A 580 19.02 -12.44 9.73
CA TRP A 580 18.67 -11.76 8.50
C TRP A 580 19.88 -11.31 7.67
N LEU A 581 20.92 -10.73 8.30
CA LEU A 581 22.14 -10.32 7.60
C LEU A 581 22.95 -11.50 7.07
N ALA A 582 23.00 -12.61 7.80
CA ALA A 582 23.64 -13.82 7.31
C ALA A 582 22.91 -14.36 6.06
N GLY A 583 21.58 -14.33 6.06
CA GLY A 583 20.77 -14.67 4.88
C GLY A 583 21.02 -13.72 3.70
N ARG A 584 21.13 -12.40 3.96
CA ARG A 584 21.48 -11.41 2.93
C ARG A 584 22.85 -11.72 2.30
N ARG A 585 23.85 -11.99 3.13
CA ARG A 585 25.19 -12.37 2.64
C ARG A 585 25.17 -13.65 1.81
N LEU A 586 24.37 -14.65 2.21
CA LEU A 586 24.18 -15.87 1.42
C LEU A 586 23.53 -15.56 0.06
N PHE A 587 22.46 -14.78 0.03
CA PHE A 587 21.77 -14.40 -1.21
C PHE A 587 22.73 -13.77 -2.23
N HIS A 588 23.70 -13.00 -1.75
CA HIS A 588 24.73 -12.34 -2.57
C HIS A 588 26.01 -13.16 -2.75
N SER A 589 26.17 -14.30 -2.07
CA SER A 589 27.38 -15.12 -2.14
C SER A 589 27.49 -15.87 -3.47
N GLU A 590 28.72 -16.25 -3.84
CA GLU A 590 28.96 -17.15 -4.98
C GLU A 590 28.40 -18.56 -4.73
N GLN A 591 28.17 -18.95 -3.46
CA GLN A 591 27.71 -20.27 -3.07
C GLN A 591 26.31 -20.61 -3.60
N VAL A 592 25.38 -19.61 -3.56
CA VAL A 592 24.00 -19.76 -4.06
C VAL A 592 23.67 -18.79 -5.17
N ALA A 593 24.43 -17.71 -5.31
CA ALA A 593 24.45 -16.76 -6.42
C ALA A 593 23.06 -16.18 -6.82
N CYS A 594 22.09 -16.10 -5.89
CA CYS A 594 20.72 -15.65 -6.16
C CYS A 594 20.68 -14.24 -6.77
N ALA A 595 21.52 -13.32 -6.26
CA ALA A 595 21.59 -11.92 -6.70
C ALA A 595 22.06 -11.76 -8.15
N LYS A 596 22.69 -12.78 -8.76
CA LYS A 596 23.09 -12.72 -10.16
C LYS A 596 21.90 -12.72 -11.13
N CYS A 597 20.78 -13.30 -10.70
CA CYS A 597 19.58 -13.40 -11.52
C CYS A 597 18.40 -12.64 -10.93
N HIS A 598 18.29 -12.57 -9.61
CA HIS A 598 17.13 -12.00 -8.94
C HIS A 598 17.41 -10.64 -8.30
N ARG A 599 16.42 -9.77 -8.39
CA ARG A 599 16.34 -8.56 -7.59
C ARG A 599 15.49 -8.80 -6.35
N ILE A 600 15.89 -8.23 -5.22
CA ILE A 600 15.09 -8.19 -4.00
C ILE A 600 15.28 -6.83 -3.32
N ARG A 601 14.20 -6.09 -3.10
CA ARG A 601 14.24 -4.74 -2.46
C ARG A 601 15.30 -3.82 -3.08
N GLY A 602 15.39 -3.82 -4.41
CA GLY A 602 16.35 -3.04 -5.20
C GLY A 602 17.77 -3.60 -5.26
N GLU A 603 18.09 -4.68 -4.55
CA GLU A 603 19.41 -5.35 -4.58
C GLU A 603 19.42 -6.51 -5.57
N GLY A 604 20.54 -6.70 -6.30
CA GLY A 604 20.71 -7.78 -7.28
C GLY A 604 20.30 -7.39 -8.69
N THR A 605 20.10 -8.38 -9.58
CA THR A 605 19.81 -8.18 -11.02
C THR A 605 18.37 -8.56 -11.36
N ALA A 606 17.89 -8.08 -12.51
CA ALA A 606 16.53 -8.34 -12.99
C ALA A 606 16.52 -9.28 -14.20
N VAL A 607 17.21 -10.43 -14.11
CA VAL A 607 17.15 -11.48 -15.11
C VAL A 607 15.99 -12.43 -14.81
N GLY A 608 15.83 -12.82 -13.55
CA GLY A 608 14.69 -13.58 -13.05
C GLY A 608 13.66 -12.70 -12.35
N PRO A 609 12.60 -13.30 -11.80
CA PRO A 609 11.55 -12.57 -11.07
C PRO A 609 12.11 -11.73 -9.91
N ASP A 610 11.48 -10.57 -9.68
CA ASP A 610 11.73 -9.78 -8.47
C ASP A 610 11.17 -10.51 -7.24
N LEU A 611 12.01 -10.74 -6.24
CA LEU A 611 11.69 -11.49 -5.04
C LEU A 611 11.17 -10.63 -3.88
N SER A 612 10.99 -9.32 -4.08
CA SER A 612 10.54 -8.40 -3.02
C SER A 612 9.19 -8.78 -2.42
N ASN A 613 8.36 -9.50 -3.16
CA ASN A 613 7.04 -9.96 -2.73
C ASN A 613 7.03 -11.27 -1.95
N LEU A 614 8.16 -11.97 -1.82
CA LEU A 614 8.21 -13.22 -1.08
C LEU A 614 7.82 -13.07 0.39
N LEU A 615 7.93 -11.85 0.93
CA LEU A 615 7.45 -11.53 2.28
C LEU A 615 5.95 -11.84 2.50
N HIS A 616 5.17 -12.00 1.42
CA HIS A 616 3.74 -12.35 1.47
C HIS A 616 3.46 -13.83 1.18
N ARG A 617 4.49 -14.62 0.85
CA ARG A 617 4.35 -16.04 0.52
C ARG A 617 4.71 -16.93 1.72
N ASP A 618 4.08 -18.10 1.82
CA ASP A 618 4.38 -19.08 2.86
C ASP A 618 5.76 -19.72 2.66
N TYR A 619 6.35 -20.17 3.76
CA TYR A 619 7.69 -20.77 3.78
C TYR A 619 7.80 -21.99 2.86
N ALA A 620 6.80 -22.87 2.90
CA ALA A 620 6.84 -24.14 2.16
C ALA A 620 6.80 -23.91 0.64
N SER A 621 5.97 -22.96 0.17
CA SER A 621 5.90 -22.64 -1.26
C SER A 621 7.19 -22.01 -1.77
N VAL A 622 7.79 -21.09 -1.03
CA VAL A 622 9.06 -20.47 -1.43
C VAL A 622 10.20 -21.48 -1.43
N LEU A 623 10.26 -22.34 -0.40
CA LEU A 623 11.28 -23.40 -0.33
C LEU A 623 11.15 -24.39 -1.49
N ARG A 624 9.92 -24.77 -1.86
CA ARG A 624 9.66 -25.64 -3.01
C ARG A 624 10.13 -24.99 -4.31
N ASP A 625 9.79 -23.73 -4.55
CA ASP A 625 10.17 -23.02 -5.78
C ASP A 625 11.71 -22.93 -5.93
N ILE A 626 12.45 -22.88 -4.82
CA ILE A 626 13.92 -22.90 -4.86
C ILE A 626 14.44 -24.32 -5.13
N ARG A 627 13.79 -25.36 -4.61
CA ARG A 627 14.20 -26.75 -4.77
C ARG A 627 13.83 -27.34 -6.13
N GLU A 628 12.68 -26.93 -6.65
CA GLU A 628 12.06 -27.45 -7.86
C GLU A 628 11.73 -26.30 -8.83
N PRO A 629 12.74 -25.55 -9.32
CA PRO A 629 12.52 -24.31 -10.06
C PRO A 629 11.85 -24.51 -11.42
N SER A 630 11.87 -25.75 -11.93
CA SER A 630 11.18 -26.12 -13.18
C SER A 630 9.73 -26.57 -12.97
N ALA A 631 9.29 -26.79 -11.73
CA ALA A 631 7.93 -27.25 -11.43
C ALA A 631 6.88 -26.15 -11.69
N ALA A 632 7.25 -24.85 -11.54
CA ALA A 632 6.40 -23.71 -11.80
C ALA A 632 7.22 -22.52 -12.32
N ILE A 633 7.40 -22.45 -13.63
CA ILE A 633 8.18 -21.39 -14.27
C ILE A 633 7.33 -20.12 -14.34
N ASN A 634 7.88 -18.99 -13.87
CA ASN A 634 7.23 -17.69 -14.01
C ASN A 634 7.12 -17.34 -15.52
N PRO A 635 5.91 -17.11 -16.05
CA PRO A 635 5.69 -16.84 -17.46
C PRO A 635 6.35 -15.56 -17.98
N ASP A 636 6.72 -14.64 -17.09
CA ASP A 636 7.43 -13.40 -17.45
C ASP A 636 8.94 -13.61 -17.63
N HIS A 637 9.47 -14.73 -17.15
CA HIS A 637 10.89 -15.05 -17.20
C HIS A 637 11.18 -16.47 -17.75
N PRO A 638 10.54 -16.88 -18.87
CA PRO A 638 10.83 -18.18 -19.46
C PRO A 638 12.24 -18.20 -20.01
N ALA A 639 12.93 -19.33 -19.85
CA ALA A 639 14.14 -19.55 -20.59
C ALA A 639 13.83 -19.86 -22.07
N PHE A 640 14.72 -19.47 -22.96
CA PHE A 640 14.64 -19.76 -24.39
C PHE A 640 15.88 -20.53 -24.88
N ASN A 641 15.65 -21.52 -25.74
CA ASN A 641 16.67 -22.14 -26.54
C ASN A 641 16.77 -21.36 -27.84
N VAL A 642 17.91 -20.76 -28.09
CA VAL A 642 18.22 -19.91 -29.24
C VAL A 642 19.19 -20.67 -30.15
N GLU A 643 18.82 -20.89 -31.40
CA GLU A 643 19.70 -21.42 -32.45
C GLU A 643 20.13 -20.29 -33.36
N LEU A 644 21.44 -20.09 -33.53
CA LEU A 644 21.98 -19.09 -34.40
C LEU A 644 22.15 -19.63 -35.83
N THR A 645 22.27 -18.75 -36.81
CA THR A 645 22.43 -19.11 -38.22
C THR A 645 23.76 -19.82 -38.53
N ASP A 646 24.75 -19.68 -37.68
CA ASP A 646 26.05 -20.37 -37.74
C ASP A 646 26.05 -21.76 -37.05
N GLY A 647 24.90 -22.14 -36.44
CA GLY A 647 24.72 -23.44 -35.79
C GLY A 647 25.05 -23.39 -34.26
N GLU A 648 25.49 -22.27 -33.73
CA GLU A 648 25.65 -22.11 -32.28
C GLU A 648 24.28 -22.14 -31.58
N ALA A 649 24.19 -22.83 -30.43
CA ALA A 649 23.01 -22.93 -29.61
C ALA A 649 23.25 -22.28 -28.25
N LEU A 650 22.36 -21.38 -27.85
CA LEU A 650 22.40 -20.65 -26.58
C LEU A 650 21.10 -20.90 -25.81
N THR A 651 21.19 -20.92 -24.48
CA THR A 651 19.99 -20.95 -23.60
C THR A 651 20.06 -19.77 -22.65
N GLY A 652 18.95 -19.04 -22.51
CA GLY A 652 18.89 -17.89 -21.62
C GLY A 652 17.51 -17.29 -21.50
N VAL A 653 17.37 -16.26 -20.65
CA VAL A 653 16.17 -15.44 -20.52
C VAL A 653 16.32 -14.22 -21.42
N VAL A 654 15.29 -13.86 -22.18
CA VAL A 654 15.26 -12.65 -22.98
C VAL A 654 15.00 -11.47 -22.04
N VAL A 655 16.03 -10.63 -21.85
CA VAL A 655 15.96 -9.45 -20.97
C VAL A 655 15.70 -8.14 -21.72
N GLY A 656 15.66 -8.19 -23.03
CA GLY A 656 15.30 -7.05 -23.90
C GLY A 656 15.40 -7.37 -25.35
N GLU A 657 14.58 -6.70 -26.15
CA GLU A 657 14.64 -6.71 -27.63
C GLU A 657 14.36 -5.30 -28.12
N ALA A 658 15.33 -4.67 -28.78
CA ALA A 658 15.20 -3.33 -29.35
C ALA A 658 16.18 -3.13 -30.51
N GLY A 659 15.80 -2.33 -31.52
CA GLY A 659 16.70 -1.92 -32.62
C GLY A 659 17.25 -3.06 -33.44
N GLY A 660 16.55 -4.23 -33.50
CA GLY A 660 17.05 -5.41 -34.21
C GLY A 660 18.10 -6.23 -33.46
N GLU A 661 18.25 -5.96 -32.15
CA GLU A 661 19.11 -6.70 -31.23
C GLU A 661 18.29 -7.42 -30.16
N LEU A 662 18.65 -8.67 -29.87
CA LEU A 662 18.10 -9.50 -28.81
C LEU A 662 19.14 -9.57 -27.68
N LYS A 663 18.75 -9.20 -26.46
CA LYS A 663 19.56 -9.40 -25.24
C LYS A 663 19.14 -10.66 -24.53
N LEU A 664 20.04 -11.63 -24.46
CA LEU A 664 19.83 -12.93 -23.80
C LEU A 664 20.73 -13.03 -22.58
N ALA A 665 20.17 -13.24 -21.40
CA ALA A 665 20.93 -13.49 -20.17
C ALA A 665 21.05 -14.99 -19.91
N ASP A 666 22.28 -15.46 -19.67
CA ASP A 666 22.60 -16.85 -19.37
C ASP A 666 22.37 -17.21 -17.87
N ALA A 667 22.61 -18.49 -17.51
CA ALA A 667 22.49 -18.99 -16.15
C ALA A 667 23.47 -18.33 -15.14
N THR A 668 24.47 -17.59 -15.60
CA THR A 668 25.37 -16.82 -14.74
C THR A 668 24.88 -15.39 -14.51
N GLY A 669 23.77 -15.01 -15.12
CA GLY A 669 23.22 -13.65 -15.11
C GLY A 669 23.90 -12.70 -16.10
N LYS A 670 24.82 -13.20 -16.94
CA LYS A 670 25.51 -12.38 -17.93
C LYS A 670 24.65 -12.24 -19.19
N ALA A 671 24.40 -10.99 -19.60
CA ALA A 671 23.66 -10.73 -20.82
C ALA A 671 24.59 -10.65 -22.05
N VAL A 672 24.20 -11.34 -23.12
CA VAL A 672 24.82 -11.28 -24.44
C VAL A 672 23.83 -10.58 -25.39
N THR A 673 24.33 -9.64 -26.21
CA THR A 673 23.55 -8.98 -27.25
C THR A 673 23.76 -9.69 -28.57
N LEU A 674 22.66 -10.16 -29.18
CA LEU A 674 22.66 -10.92 -30.42
C LEU A 674 21.90 -10.11 -31.49
N PRO A 675 22.49 -9.88 -32.69
CA PRO A 675 21.70 -9.34 -33.78
C PRO A 675 20.53 -10.27 -34.13
N ARG A 676 19.32 -9.75 -34.19
CA ARG A 676 18.10 -10.55 -34.44
C ARG A 676 18.18 -11.34 -35.78
N ALA A 677 18.87 -10.78 -36.76
CA ALA A 677 19.12 -11.45 -38.04
C ALA A 677 19.99 -12.72 -37.92
N LYS A 678 20.78 -12.87 -36.87
CA LYS A 678 21.57 -14.08 -36.61
C LYS A 678 20.78 -15.15 -35.86
N VAL A 679 19.60 -14.86 -35.35
CA VAL A 679 18.78 -15.81 -34.63
C VAL A 679 17.93 -16.59 -35.65
N LYS A 680 18.28 -17.86 -35.85
CA LYS A 680 17.56 -18.79 -36.70
C LYS A 680 16.25 -19.28 -36.08
N SER A 681 16.30 -19.66 -34.80
CA SER A 681 15.12 -20.05 -34.06
C SER A 681 15.20 -19.59 -32.60
N LEU A 682 14.04 -19.24 -32.01
CA LEU A 682 13.86 -18.87 -30.62
C LEU A 682 12.67 -19.68 -30.07
N ARG A 683 12.94 -20.65 -29.20
CA ARG A 683 11.92 -21.56 -28.67
C ARG A 683 11.91 -21.52 -27.14
N PRO A 684 10.77 -21.37 -26.49
CA PRO A 684 10.71 -21.45 -25.02
C PRO A 684 11.21 -22.83 -24.53
N SER A 685 11.99 -22.80 -23.47
CA SER A 685 12.46 -24.00 -22.77
C SER A 685 11.37 -24.48 -21.82
N THR A 686 11.27 -25.78 -21.64
CA THR A 686 10.43 -26.40 -20.61
C THR A 686 11.13 -26.47 -19.23
N LEU A 687 12.42 -26.08 -19.20
CA LEU A 687 13.22 -26.05 -17.97
C LEU A 687 13.50 -24.60 -17.57
N SER A 688 13.48 -24.34 -16.28
CA SER A 688 13.90 -23.05 -15.71
C SER A 688 15.39 -22.80 -15.96
N LEU A 689 15.77 -21.54 -16.12
CA LEU A 689 17.18 -21.16 -16.13
C LEU A 689 17.81 -21.22 -14.72
N MET A 690 16.97 -21.16 -13.66
CA MET A 690 17.40 -21.31 -12.29
C MET A 690 17.87 -22.75 -12.05
N PRO A 691 19.12 -23.00 -11.60
CA PRO A 691 19.63 -24.34 -11.38
C PRO A 691 18.91 -25.06 -10.23
N GLU A 692 18.73 -26.36 -10.37
CA GLU A 692 18.31 -27.22 -9.26
C GLU A 692 19.44 -27.43 -8.27
N GLY A 693 19.11 -27.77 -7.03
CA GLY A 693 20.11 -28.16 -6.02
C GLY A 693 20.86 -26.99 -5.37
N LEU A 694 20.47 -25.75 -5.58
CA LEU A 694 21.12 -24.56 -4.99
C LEU A 694 21.26 -24.62 -3.47
N LEU A 695 20.32 -25.26 -2.78
CA LEU A 695 20.36 -25.40 -1.33
C LEU A 695 21.19 -26.59 -0.84
N ALA A 696 21.65 -27.47 -1.74
CA ALA A 696 22.40 -28.69 -1.36
C ALA A 696 23.77 -28.38 -0.71
N SER A 697 24.34 -27.21 -1.02
CA SER A 697 25.60 -26.75 -0.43
C SER A 697 25.41 -26.06 0.94
N LEU A 698 24.16 -25.84 1.39
CA LEU A 698 23.84 -25.16 2.63
C LEU A 698 23.45 -26.12 3.74
N ASN A 699 23.90 -25.84 4.95
CA ASN A 699 23.37 -26.50 6.14
C ASN A 699 22.00 -25.93 6.56
N ALA A 700 21.32 -26.57 7.51
CA ALA A 700 19.99 -26.20 7.95
C ALA A 700 19.92 -24.76 8.53
N GLU A 701 20.99 -24.30 9.21
CA GLU A 701 21.07 -22.93 9.75
C GLU A 701 21.16 -21.90 8.60
N GLN A 702 22.01 -22.16 7.62
CA GLN A 702 22.17 -21.31 6.44
C GLN A 702 20.89 -21.23 5.61
N VAL A 703 20.16 -22.33 5.43
CA VAL A 703 18.86 -22.34 4.77
C VAL A 703 17.87 -21.46 5.56
N ARG A 704 17.84 -21.57 6.88
CA ARG A 704 17.00 -20.74 7.75
C ARG A 704 17.37 -19.27 7.62
N ASP A 705 18.65 -18.92 7.67
CA ASP A 705 19.15 -17.56 7.51
C ASP A 705 18.72 -16.98 6.15
N LEU A 706 18.91 -17.72 5.06
CA LEU A 706 18.48 -17.33 3.71
C LEU A 706 16.98 -17.09 3.64
N MET A 707 16.17 -18.04 4.15
CA MET A 707 14.71 -17.90 4.17
C MET A 707 14.26 -16.72 5.04
N THR A 708 14.98 -16.42 6.14
CA THR A 708 14.73 -15.25 6.96
C THR A 708 14.90 -13.96 6.15
N PHE A 709 15.97 -13.87 5.37
CA PHE A 709 16.20 -12.73 4.47
C PHE A 709 15.10 -12.61 3.40
N LEU A 710 14.71 -13.72 2.78
CA LEU A 710 13.71 -13.71 1.71
C LEU A 710 12.31 -13.34 2.20
N LEU A 711 11.92 -13.86 3.38
CA LEU A 711 10.54 -13.79 3.87
C LEU A 711 10.27 -12.66 4.87
N THR A 712 11.28 -11.89 5.29
CA THR A 712 11.09 -10.82 6.28
C THR A 712 11.79 -9.51 5.89
N VAL A 713 11.27 -8.41 6.41
CA VAL A 713 11.91 -7.08 6.37
C VAL A 713 12.12 -6.63 7.82
N PRO A 714 13.36 -6.53 8.29
CA PRO A 714 13.62 -6.26 9.71
C PRO A 714 13.31 -4.81 10.10
N LEU A 715 13.40 -3.89 9.15
CA LEU A 715 13.15 -2.47 9.37
C LEU A 715 12.75 -1.80 8.07
N GLU A 716 11.71 -0.96 8.11
CA GLU A 716 11.30 -0.06 7.04
C GLU A 716 11.70 1.39 7.36
N PRO A 717 11.78 2.30 6.39
CA PRO A 717 11.99 3.73 6.67
C PRO A 717 10.92 4.27 7.62
N ALA A 718 11.29 5.24 8.44
CA ALA A 718 10.33 5.91 9.32
C ALA A 718 9.26 6.65 8.51
N PRO A 719 8.02 6.73 8.99
CA PRO A 719 7.00 7.56 8.38
C PRO A 719 7.48 9.01 8.26
N ILE A 720 7.21 9.64 7.11
CA ILE A 720 7.48 11.06 6.91
C ILE A 720 6.33 11.83 7.56
N GLU A 721 6.65 12.52 8.63
CA GLU A 721 5.69 13.32 9.40
C GLU A 721 6.19 14.77 9.53
N GLY A 722 5.26 15.68 9.83
CA GLY A 722 5.58 17.11 10.02
C GLY A 722 5.41 17.95 8.74
N ASN A 723 5.69 19.24 8.86
CA ASN A 723 5.48 20.23 7.79
C ASN A 723 6.72 20.48 6.92
N THR A 724 7.88 20.04 7.37
CA THR A 724 9.12 20.20 6.59
C THR A 724 9.27 19.01 5.65
N PRO A 725 9.38 19.21 4.32
CA PRO A 725 9.59 18.11 3.40
C PRO A 725 11.01 17.54 3.55
N PRO A 726 11.17 16.23 3.58
CA PRO A 726 12.49 15.62 3.60
C PRO A 726 13.22 15.84 2.27
N PRO A 727 14.55 15.82 2.25
CA PRO A 727 15.30 15.82 1.00
C PRO A 727 14.96 14.55 0.18
N PRO A 728 15.25 14.55 -1.13
CA PRO A 728 15.07 13.35 -1.96
C PRO A 728 15.82 12.14 -1.37
N PRO A 729 15.30 10.90 -1.53
CA PRO A 729 16.03 9.70 -1.17
C PRO A 729 17.39 9.63 -1.88
N ARG A 730 18.40 9.06 -1.23
CA ARG A 730 19.72 8.87 -1.82
C ARG A 730 19.67 7.88 -2.99
N LYS A 731 20.40 8.19 -4.07
CA LYS A 731 20.54 7.22 -5.17
C LYS A 731 21.34 6.00 -4.69
N ARG A 732 20.90 4.80 -5.04
CA ARG A 732 21.58 3.55 -4.66
C ARG A 732 23.06 3.55 -5.04
N ALA A 733 23.40 3.96 -6.27
CA ALA A 733 24.79 4.01 -6.74
C ALA A 733 25.69 4.92 -5.88
N GLU A 734 25.16 6.02 -5.33
CA GLU A 734 25.91 6.93 -4.43
C GLU A 734 26.23 6.23 -3.10
N VAL A 735 25.26 5.50 -2.56
CA VAL A 735 25.42 4.74 -1.31
C VAL A 735 26.43 3.60 -1.50
N GLU A 736 26.29 2.84 -2.58
CA GLU A 736 27.18 1.74 -2.92
C GLU A 736 28.64 2.22 -3.15
N ALA A 737 28.84 3.36 -3.81
CA ALA A 737 30.17 3.95 -3.99
C ALA A 737 30.83 4.30 -2.64
N LEU A 738 30.04 4.84 -1.68
CA LEU A 738 30.53 5.13 -0.34
C LEU A 738 30.90 3.85 0.43
N LEU A 739 30.07 2.81 0.33
CA LEU A 739 30.31 1.52 0.98
C LEU A 739 31.51 0.79 0.39
N SER A 740 31.71 0.88 -0.92
CA SER A 740 32.89 0.29 -1.61
C SER A 740 34.19 0.93 -1.17
N GLY A 741 34.22 2.25 -0.98
CA GLY A 741 35.35 2.99 -0.43
C GLY A 741 35.72 2.60 1.00
N ALA A 742 34.78 2.00 1.72
CA ALA A 742 34.96 1.44 3.06
C ALA A 742 35.58 0.02 3.07
N GLY A 743 35.85 -0.57 1.91
CA GLY A 743 36.33 -1.97 1.78
C GLY A 743 35.21 -3.01 1.80
N PHE A 744 33.96 -2.53 1.78
CA PHE A 744 32.78 -3.35 1.57
C PHE A 744 32.60 -3.53 0.06
N GLN A 745 32.50 -4.74 -0.45
CA GLN A 745 32.10 -4.95 -1.83
C GLN A 745 30.57 -4.86 -1.89
N PRO A 746 29.95 -3.80 -2.45
CA PRO A 746 28.55 -3.80 -2.73
C PRO A 746 28.31 -4.85 -3.80
N VAL A 747 27.23 -5.56 -3.66
CA VAL A 747 26.79 -6.51 -4.65
C VAL A 747 26.08 -5.74 -5.76
N SER A 748 26.84 -5.11 -6.64
CA SER A 748 26.29 -4.41 -7.80
C SER A 748 26.16 -5.35 -8.98
N ALA A 749 25.00 -5.30 -9.61
CA ALA A 749 24.76 -5.87 -10.91
C ALA A 749 25.72 -5.25 -11.94
N GLY A 750 26.45 -6.14 -12.61
CA GLY A 750 27.51 -5.78 -13.55
C GLY A 750 27.14 -4.75 -14.60
N VAL A 751 27.77 -3.60 -14.46
CA VAL A 751 28.19 -2.77 -15.59
C VAL A 751 29.72 -2.66 -15.46
N PRO A 752 30.52 -3.12 -16.44
CA PRO A 752 31.96 -2.97 -16.37
C PRO A 752 32.33 -1.48 -16.45
N PRO A 753 33.17 -0.94 -15.56
CA PRO A 753 33.68 0.41 -15.74
C PRO A 753 34.60 0.42 -17.00
N ALA A 754 34.34 1.36 -17.88
CA ALA A 754 35.25 1.67 -18.98
C ALA A 754 36.63 1.99 -18.42
N LEU A 755 37.64 1.30 -18.92
CA LEU A 755 39.04 1.51 -18.66
C LEU A 755 39.42 2.97 -18.91
N VAL A 756 39.67 3.72 -17.83
CA VAL A 756 40.47 4.92 -17.90
C VAL A 756 41.86 4.56 -17.41
N GLN A 757 42.77 4.37 -18.33
CA GLN A 757 44.19 4.33 -18.07
C GLN A 757 44.67 5.72 -17.67
N SER A 758 45.18 5.90 -16.46
CA SER A 758 46.11 6.97 -16.14
C SER A 758 47.35 6.35 -15.51
N LYS A 759 48.45 6.50 -16.27
CA LYS A 759 49.79 6.28 -15.80
C LYS A 759 50.21 7.48 -14.94
N THR A 760 50.76 7.24 -13.76
CA THR A 760 52.14 7.59 -13.33
C THR A 760 52.25 7.35 -11.81
N PRO A 761 53.44 6.89 -11.38
CA PRO A 761 53.69 6.55 -9.99
C PRO A 761 54.34 7.72 -9.27
N VAL A 762 53.96 8.01 -8.03
CA VAL A 762 54.80 8.77 -7.10
C VAL A 762 55.07 7.90 -5.88
N SER A 763 56.36 7.73 -5.66
CA SER A 763 56.99 6.96 -4.61
C SER A 763 56.87 7.61 -3.23
N GLY A 764 56.77 6.78 -2.19
CA GLY A 764 57.43 6.92 -0.89
C GLY A 764 56.61 7.50 0.24
N ASN A 765 56.05 6.69 1.13
CA ASN A 765 56.66 6.34 2.39
C ASN A 765 55.70 5.41 3.20
N THR A 766 56.33 4.38 3.69
CA THR A 766 55.79 3.28 4.49
C THR A 766 55.30 3.73 5.85
N PHE A 767 53.96 3.50 6.12
CA PHE A 767 53.50 3.02 7.38
C PHE A 767 52.61 1.80 7.10
N ALA A 768 53.23 0.64 7.09
CA ALA A 768 52.56 -0.64 6.97
C ALA A 768 51.95 -1.03 8.32
N GLY A 769 50.72 -0.63 8.56
CA GLY A 769 49.85 -1.32 9.48
C GLY A 769 49.17 -2.46 8.73
N LYS A 770 49.66 -3.70 8.88
CA LYS A 770 49.01 -4.92 8.36
C LYS A 770 47.57 -4.94 8.78
N MET A 771 46.65 -4.82 7.83
CA MET A 771 45.29 -5.32 8.01
C MET A 771 45.32 -6.83 8.15
N PRO A 772 44.72 -7.44 9.16
CA PRO A 772 44.53 -8.87 9.18
C PRO A 772 43.59 -9.22 8.06
N ALA A 773 44.02 -10.09 7.16
CA ALA A 773 43.15 -10.83 6.27
C ALA A 773 42.02 -11.46 7.08
N ALA A 774 40.83 -11.64 6.47
CA ALA A 774 39.68 -12.33 7.01
C ALA A 774 40.08 -13.69 7.57
N ALA A 775 40.50 -13.72 8.83
CA ALA A 775 40.52 -14.92 9.64
C ALA A 775 39.09 -15.09 10.16
N GLY A 776 38.44 -16.22 9.86
CA GLY A 776 37.12 -16.60 10.27
C GLY A 776 36.93 -16.71 11.78
N GLY A 777 37.01 -15.59 12.48
CA GLY A 777 36.72 -15.46 13.91
C GLY A 777 35.46 -14.61 14.12
N THR A 778 34.57 -15.11 14.95
CA THR A 778 33.39 -14.40 15.42
C THR A 778 33.80 -13.02 15.99
N PRO A 779 33.21 -11.88 15.56
CA PRO A 779 33.56 -10.56 16.09
C PRO A 779 33.41 -10.50 17.63
N ALA A 780 34.24 -9.73 18.30
CA ALA A 780 34.14 -9.54 19.76
C ALA A 780 32.74 -9.05 20.17
N PRO A 781 32.17 -9.45 21.29
CA PRO A 781 30.87 -8.97 21.77
C PRO A 781 30.86 -7.45 21.88
N LEU A 782 29.77 -6.83 21.41
CA LEU A 782 29.55 -5.38 21.49
C LEU A 782 28.21 -5.12 22.15
N HIS A 783 28.21 -4.49 23.33
CA HIS A 783 27.03 -4.07 24.03
C HIS A 783 26.81 -2.56 23.89
N ILE A 784 25.68 -2.16 23.30
CA ILE A 784 25.29 -0.79 23.04
C ILE A 784 24.10 -0.42 23.92
N VAL A 785 24.18 0.69 24.62
CA VAL A 785 23.05 1.25 25.35
C VAL A 785 22.49 2.42 24.55
N LEU A 786 21.20 2.38 24.24
CA LEU A 786 20.49 3.48 23.59
C LEU A 786 19.73 4.27 24.66
N CYS A 787 20.17 5.48 24.95
CA CYS A 787 19.59 6.38 25.94
C CYS A 787 18.72 7.42 25.21
N ALA A 788 17.40 7.37 25.41
CA ALA A 788 16.45 8.31 24.83
C ALA A 788 15.74 9.11 25.92
N GLY A 789 14.99 10.13 25.52
CA GLY A 789 14.07 10.88 26.36
C GLY A 789 12.65 10.86 25.82
N PRO A 790 11.70 11.49 26.51
CA PRO A 790 10.37 11.71 25.95
C PRO A 790 10.45 12.67 24.78
N LYS A 791 9.56 12.49 23.79
CA LYS A 791 9.42 13.40 22.64
C LYS A 791 9.07 14.81 23.13
N ASP A 792 9.73 15.84 22.59
CA ASP A 792 9.59 17.23 23.04
C ASP A 792 9.31 18.26 21.93
N HIS A 793 9.20 17.84 20.67
CA HIS A 793 8.91 18.69 19.52
C HIS A 793 7.72 18.17 18.71
N GLY A 794 7.40 18.83 17.61
CA GLY A 794 6.30 18.53 16.70
C GLY A 794 6.38 17.15 16.04
N LYS A 795 5.44 16.86 15.13
CA LYS A 795 5.44 15.60 14.37
C LYS A 795 6.69 15.53 13.49
N GLY A 796 7.35 14.37 13.48
CA GLY A 796 8.55 14.14 12.68
C GLY A 796 9.83 14.77 13.24
N GLU A 797 9.78 15.48 14.39
CA GLU A 797 10.89 16.18 15.02
C GLU A 797 11.16 15.60 16.41
N HIS A 798 12.43 15.52 16.83
CA HIS A 798 12.89 15.04 18.13
C HIS A 798 12.17 13.78 18.64
N ASP A 799 11.91 12.82 17.76
CA ASP A 799 11.23 11.59 18.16
C ASP A 799 12.23 10.57 18.72
N TYR A 800 12.77 10.90 19.90
CA TYR A 800 13.74 10.07 20.62
C TYR A 800 13.22 8.64 20.88
N PRO A 801 11.93 8.44 21.26
CA PRO A 801 11.38 7.09 21.43
C PRO A 801 11.30 6.29 20.13
N LEU A 802 10.97 6.94 19.00
CA LEU A 802 10.93 6.28 17.70
C LEU A 802 12.32 5.81 17.28
N TRP A 803 13.32 6.71 17.39
CA TRP A 803 14.72 6.37 17.13
C TRP A 803 15.17 5.18 18.00
N GLN A 804 14.91 5.19 19.29
CA GLN A 804 15.32 4.13 20.22
C GLN A 804 14.69 2.79 19.81
N ARG A 805 13.37 2.75 19.54
CA ARG A 805 12.68 1.54 19.07
C ARG A 805 13.26 1.02 17.76
N ARG A 806 13.56 1.92 16.82
CA ARG A 806 14.08 1.53 15.49
C ARG A 806 15.53 1.02 15.58
N TRP A 807 16.39 1.73 16.30
CA TRP A 807 17.80 1.36 16.43
C TRP A 807 18.00 0.14 17.34
N SER A 808 17.10 -0.13 18.30
CA SER A 808 17.10 -1.37 19.07
C SER A 808 16.74 -2.60 18.23
N LYS A 809 16.08 -2.42 17.07
CA LYS A 809 15.85 -3.47 16.06
C LYS A 809 17.00 -3.55 15.04
N LEU A 810 17.56 -2.42 14.63
CA LEU A 810 18.57 -2.34 13.60
C LEU A 810 19.94 -2.92 14.06
N LEU A 811 20.43 -2.46 15.19
CA LEU A 811 21.80 -2.77 15.64
C LEU A 811 22.02 -4.28 15.93
N PRO A 812 21.07 -5.01 16.56
CA PRO A 812 21.23 -6.46 16.80
C PRO A 812 21.22 -7.34 15.55
N LEU A 813 20.93 -6.79 14.37
CA LEU A 813 21.07 -7.53 13.12
C LEU A 813 22.55 -7.86 12.82
N ALA A 814 23.48 -7.06 13.34
CA ALA A 814 24.92 -7.30 13.19
C ALA A 814 25.39 -8.41 14.15
N ASP A 815 26.41 -9.17 13.70
CA ASP A 815 26.95 -10.29 14.46
C ASP A 815 27.52 -9.86 15.81
N ASN A 816 27.14 -10.57 16.89
CA ASN A 816 27.58 -10.33 18.27
C ASN A 816 27.34 -8.91 18.81
N VAL A 817 26.22 -8.31 18.40
CA VAL A 817 25.76 -7.04 18.95
C VAL A 817 24.56 -7.28 19.84
N THR A 818 24.63 -6.73 21.05
CA THR A 818 23.50 -6.68 21.98
C THR A 818 23.15 -5.24 22.29
N VAL A 819 21.86 -4.98 22.47
CA VAL A 819 21.35 -3.63 22.73
C VAL A 819 20.48 -3.64 23.98
N SER A 820 20.66 -2.65 24.83
CA SER A 820 19.72 -2.33 25.91
C SER A 820 19.30 -0.86 25.81
N THR A 821 18.12 -0.55 26.36
CA THR A 821 17.55 0.80 26.30
C THR A 821 17.54 1.44 27.68
N ALA A 822 17.78 2.75 27.73
CA ALA A 822 17.66 3.56 28.92
C ALA A 822 16.71 4.73 28.69
N ASP A 823 15.93 5.11 29.71
CA ASP A 823 15.11 6.32 29.71
C ASP A 823 15.90 7.44 30.39
N LYS A 824 16.10 8.54 29.69
CA LYS A 824 16.78 9.78 30.15
C LYS A 824 18.25 9.62 30.58
N TRP A 825 18.62 8.59 31.32
CA TRP A 825 19.98 8.33 31.81
C TRP A 825 20.21 6.83 32.05
N PRO A 826 21.38 6.27 31.70
CA PRO A 826 21.68 4.86 31.94
C PRO A 826 21.76 4.50 33.42
N SER A 827 21.40 3.29 33.75
CA SER A 827 21.60 2.73 35.11
C SER A 827 23.08 2.42 35.38
N ALA A 828 23.43 2.24 36.66
CA ALA A 828 24.79 1.85 37.06
C ALA A 828 25.22 0.51 36.42
N GLU A 829 24.29 -0.46 36.26
CA GLU A 829 24.52 -1.73 35.60
C GLU A 829 24.81 -1.52 34.12
N GLN A 830 24.06 -0.64 33.45
CA GLN A 830 24.27 -0.31 32.04
C GLN A 830 25.63 0.39 31.86
N PHE A 831 25.99 1.33 32.70
CA PHE A 831 27.33 1.91 32.71
C PHE A 831 28.43 0.85 32.91
N ALA A 832 28.21 -0.15 33.74
CA ALA A 832 29.21 -1.20 34.00
C ALA A 832 29.41 -2.12 32.76
N LYS A 833 28.34 -2.44 32.03
CA LYS A 833 28.33 -3.39 30.92
C LYS A 833 28.58 -2.78 29.55
N ALA A 834 28.19 -1.52 29.33
CA ALA A 834 28.24 -0.89 28.02
C ALA A 834 29.66 -0.77 27.45
N ASN A 835 29.83 -1.11 26.16
CA ASN A 835 31.00 -0.70 25.39
C ASN A 835 30.82 0.73 24.88
N VAL A 836 29.59 1.08 24.47
CA VAL A 836 29.21 2.43 24.06
C VAL A 836 27.78 2.76 24.48
N ILE A 837 27.59 4.01 24.91
CA ILE A 837 26.28 4.58 25.22
C ILE A 837 25.96 5.66 24.20
N CYS A 838 24.81 5.51 23.52
CA CYS A 838 24.31 6.46 22.52
C CYS A 838 23.20 7.31 23.13
N PHE A 839 23.40 8.61 23.21
CA PHE A 839 22.44 9.56 23.76
C PHE A 839 21.72 10.29 22.59
N PHE A 840 20.42 10.18 22.57
CA PHE A 840 19.54 10.99 21.72
C PHE A 840 18.34 11.44 22.55
N ASN A 841 18.49 12.57 23.20
CA ASN A 841 17.51 13.17 24.11
C ASN A 841 17.83 14.68 24.27
N ASN A 842 17.05 15.39 25.08
CA ASN A 842 17.32 16.79 25.46
C ASN A 842 18.16 16.92 26.73
N ASN A 843 18.89 15.89 27.10
CA ASN A 843 19.75 15.80 28.29
C ASN A 843 19.03 16.26 29.59
N PRO A 844 17.84 15.76 29.92
CA PRO A 844 16.92 16.40 30.87
C PRO A 844 17.37 16.29 32.33
N VAL A 845 18.29 15.39 32.61
CA VAL A 845 18.75 15.08 33.99
C VAL A 845 20.23 15.39 34.18
N TRP A 846 20.85 16.13 33.22
CA TRP A 846 22.26 16.50 33.36
C TRP A 846 22.51 17.35 34.62
N ASN A 847 23.51 16.96 35.37
CA ASN A 847 24.08 17.69 36.51
C ASN A 847 25.51 17.23 36.75
N GLU A 848 26.21 17.81 37.70
CA GLU A 848 27.62 17.48 38.00
C GLU A 848 27.80 16.07 38.58
N GLU A 849 26.81 15.51 39.27
CA GLU A 849 26.82 14.13 39.76
C GLU A 849 26.79 13.14 38.59
N ARG A 850 25.90 13.36 37.59
CA ARG A 850 25.85 12.61 36.33
C ARG A 850 27.15 12.77 35.56
N GLY A 851 27.77 13.95 35.62
CA GLY A 851 29.10 14.20 35.10
C GLY A 851 30.17 13.28 35.67
N LYS A 852 30.18 13.06 36.98
CA LYS A 852 31.11 12.12 37.65
C LYS A 852 30.87 10.66 37.23
N GLU A 853 29.61 10.23 37.04
CA GLU A 853 29.31 8.90 36.53
C GLU A 853 29.89 8.72 35.13
N LEU A 854 29.71 9.72 34.26
CA LEU A 854 30.27 9.73 32.92
C LEU A 854 31.79 9.74 32.93
N ASP A 855 32.43 10.52 33.82
CA ASP A 855 33.89 10.56 33.98
C ASP A 855 34.45 9.19 34.38
N ALA A 856 33.81 8.51 35.34
CA ALA A 856 34.20 7.17 35.76
C ALA A 856 34.05 6.16 34.60
N TYR A 857 32.96 6.29 33.83
CA TYR A 857 32.72 5.44 32.65
C TYR A 857 33.80 5.64 31.54
N LEU A 858 34.10 6.89 31.20
CA LEU A 858 35.14 7.22 30.21
C LEU A 858 36.55 6.80 30.71
N ALA A 859 36.85 7.00 31.98
CA ALA A 859 38.15 6.64 32.57
C ALA A 859 38.44 5.11 32.46
N ARG A 860 37.40 4.26 32.55
CA ARG A 860 37.56 2.80 32.37
C ARG A 860 37.69 2.40 30.87
N GLY A 861 37.50 3.34 29.95
CA GLY A 861 37.59 3.13 28.50
C GLY A 861 36.22 2.97 27.81
N GLY A 862 35.12 3.33 28.45
CA GLY A 862 33.80 3.37 27.88
C GLY A 862 33.67 4.40 26.74
N GLY A 863 32.79 4.13 25.77
CA GLY A 863 32.51 5.02 24.66
C GLY A 863 31.17 5.76 24.81
N ALA A 864 31.08 6.97 24.29
CA ALA A 864 29.82 7.71 24.27
C ALA A 864 29.59 8.31 22.89
N ALA A 865 28.35 8.26 22.38
CA ALA A 865 27.92 8.91 21.16
C ALA A 865 26.74 9.84 21.47
N TYR A 866 26.86 11.11 21.10
CA TYR A 866 25.82 12.11 21.34
C TYR A 866 25.25 12.58 20.01
N PHE A 867 23.92 12.58 19.92
CA PHE A 867 23.20 13.00 18.75
C PHE A 867 22.33 14.20 19.04
N HIS A 868 22.41 15.21 18.19
CA HIS A 868 21.56 16.38 18.15
C HIS A 868 21.46 17.11 19.47
N TRP A 869 20.26 17.26 20.04
CA TRP A 869 19.99 17.99 21.28
C TRP A 869 20.64 17.39 22.53
N ALA A 870 21.21 16.18 22.42
CA ALA A 870 21.95 15.56 23.53
C ALA A 870 23.26 16.31 23.88
N VAL A 871 23.67 17.30 23.11
CA VAL A 871 24.80 18.22 23.44
C VAL A 871 24.40 19.35 24.40
N GLU A 872 23.11 19.46 24.75
CA GLU A 872 22.57 20.49 25.62
C GLU A 872 22.94 20.21 27.09
N ALA A 873 23.38 21.24 27.81
CA ALA A 873 23.74 21.17 29.24
C ALA A 873 23.07 22.27 30.08
N ARG A 874 22.18 23.04 29.50
CA ARG A 874 21.45 24.12 30.17
C ARG A 874 22.43 25.10 30.85
N THR A 875 22.47 25.10 32.20
CA THR A 875 23.23 26.10 32.99
C THR A 875 24.71 25.77 33.20
N ASN A 876 25.19 24.56 32.83
CA ASN A 876 26.58 24.14 33.11
C ASN A 876 27.27 23.56 31.87
N ALA A 877 27.16 24.26 30.73
CA ALA A 877 27.69 23.82 29.47
C ALA A 877 29.21 23.62 29.45
N LEU A 878 29.97 24.47 30.16
CA LEU A 878 31.42 24.31 30.24
C LEU A 878 31.86 23.04 30.97
N ALA A 879 31.13 22.61 32.02
CA ALA A 879 31.40 21.35 32.67
C ALA A 879 31.10 20.15 31.78
N PHE A 880 30.06 20.26 30.95
CA PHE A 880 29.71 19.21 29.98
C PHE A 880 30.73 19.21 28.82
N ALA A 881 31.11 20.37 28.31
CA ALA A 881 32.10 20.49 27.25
C ALA A 881 33.47 19.85 27.62
N ARG A 882 33.87 19.88 28.89
CA ARG A 882 35.07 19.15 29.33
C ARG A 882 35.02 17.65 29.03
N ARG A 883 33.81 17.07 28.89
CA ARG A 883 33.57 15.64 28.65
C ARG A 883 33.34 15.35 27.19
N ILE A 884 32.51 16.16 26.50
CA ILE A 884 32.13 15.88 25.12
C ILE A 884 32.86 16.78 24.09
N GLY A 885 33.65 17.74 24.53
CA GLY A 885 34.40 18.69 23.69
C GLY A 885 33.71 20.03 23.57
N LEU A 886 32.60 20.08 22.86
CA LEU A 886 31.75 21.25 22.69
C LEU A 886 30.36 20.95 23.19
N ALA A 887 29.74 21.86 23.96
CA ALA A 887 28.42 21.70 24.52
C ALA A 887 27.54 22.93 24.26
N SER A 888 26.25 22.73 24.21
CA SER A 888 25.23 23.76 24.02
C SER A 888 24.81 24.34 25.38
N ASP A 889 24.66 25.68 25.40
CA ASP A 889 23.93 26.44 26.39
C ASP A 889 22.74 27.09 25.68
N SER A 890 21.55 26.60 25.94
CA SER A 890 20.34 27.03 25.20
C SER A 890 20.09 28.55 25.26
N SER A 891 20.63 29.24 26.29
CA SER A 891 20.54 30.70 26.41
C SER A 891 21.49 31.45 25.41
N LYS A 892 22.47 30.75 24.85
CA LYS A 892 23.48 31.32 23.97
C LYS A 892 23.57 30.62 22.62
N LEU A 893 23.02 29.44 22.51
CA LEU A 893 23.01 28.66 21.27
C LEU A 893 22.37 29.44 20.14
N LYS A 894 22.99 29.37 18.99
CA LYS A 894 22.38 29.73 17.71
C LYS A 894 22.12 28.49 16.91
N TYR A 895 21.03 28.48 16.19
CA TYR A 895 20.63 27.35 15.37
C TYR A 895 19.92 27.78 14.10
N ARG A 896 19.88 26.91 13.11
CA ARG A 896 19.13 27.10 11.85
C ARG A 896 18.62 25.77 11.32
N HIS A 897 17.33 25.73 11.01
CA HIS A 897 16.73 24.65 10.24
C HIS A 897 16.92 24.85 8.75
N GLY A 898 17.16 23.79 8.01
CA GLY A 898 17.14 23.82 6.55
C GLY A 898 18.28 23.07 5.88
N PRO A 899 18.54 23.38 4.60
CA PRO A 899 19.57 22.74 3.81
C PRO A 899 20.99 22.98 4.36
N ILE A 900 21.79 21.91 4.40
CA ILE A 900 23.17 21.94 4.98
C ILE A 900 24.18 21.48 3.94
N ASP A 901 25.30 22.23 3.84
CA ASP A 901 26.51 21.80 3.17
C ASP A 901 27.55 21.42 4.23
N PHE A 902 28.12 20.21 4.14
CA PHE A 902 29.23 19.84 5.02
C PHE A 902 30.58 19.99 4.36
N VAL A 903 31.50 20.58 5.11
CA VAL A 903 32.92 20.57 4.83
C VAL A 903 33.56 19.52 5.72
N PHE A 904 34.07 18.44 5.13
CA PHE A 904 34.79 17.39 5.84
C PHE A 904 36.21 17.78 6.12
N HIS A 905 36.70 17.40 7.29
CA HIS A 905 38.09 17.54 7.70
C HIS A 905 38.85 16.22 7.58
N GLU A 906 40.16 16.25 7.63
CA GLU A 906 40.98 15.05 7.64
C GLU A 906 40.72 14.26 8.94
N HIS A 907 39.97 13.17 8.82
CA HIS A 907 39.51 12.35 9.92
C HIS A 907 39.29 10.89 9.47
N PRO A 908 39.69 9.87 10.24
CA PRO A 908 39.50 8.47 9.86
C PRO A 908 38.03 8.12 9.49
N LEU A 909 37.08 8.66 10.22
CA LEU A 909 35.63 8.40 9.97
C LEU A 909 35.12 9.07 8.70
N ALA A 910 35.86 10.05 8.12
CA ALA A 910 35.51 10.73 6.87
C ALA A 910 35.89 9.94 5.61
N LYS A 911 36.49 8.77 5.75
CA LYS A 911 36.85 7.89 4.62
C LYS A 911 35.69 7.66 3.64
N GLY A 912 35.88 8.02 2.37
CA GLY A 912 34.89 7.90 1.30
C GLY A 912 33.90 9.06 1.18
N PHE A 913 33.85 9.96 2.15
CA PHE A 913 33.05 11.18 2.06
C PHE A 913 33.84 12.31 1.32
N ASN A 914 33.10 13.11 0.60
CA ASN A 914 33.60 14.25 -0.16
C ASN A 914 32.60 15.42 -0.15
N ALA A 915 32.91 16.51 -0.81
CA ALA A 915 32.09 17.71 -0.86
C ALA A 915 30.68 17.49 -1.48
N THR A 916 30.47 16.39 -2.21
CA THR A 916 29.15 16.07 -2.81
C THR A 916 28.31 15.11 -1.97
N SER A 917 28.86 14.58 -0.88
CA SER A 917 28.17 13.62 0.00
C SER A 917 27.02 14.27 0.77
N PHE A 918 27.21 15.52 1.19
CA PHE A 918 26.19 16.33 1.87
C PHE A 918 26.18 17.72 1.25
N THR A 919 25.18 18.01 0.46
CA THR A 919 24.92 19.31 -0.14
C THR A 919 23.53 19.79 0.24
N ARG A 920 23.26 21.07 0.09
CA ARG A 920 21.96 21.69 0.38
C ARG A 920 20.77 21.01 -0.30
N GLU A 921 21.00 20.37 -1.44
CA GLU A 921 19.96 19.63 -2.19
C GLU A 921 19.70 18.22 -1.63
N LYS A 922 20.67 17.66 -0.92
CA LYS A 922 20.67 16.26 -0.48
C LYS A 922 20.45 16.10 1.01
N PHE A 923 20.66 17.13 1.82
CA PHE A 923 20.61 17.03 3.26
C PHE A 923 19.95 18.25 3.90
N VAL A 924 18.89 18.01 4.63
CA VAL A 924 18.09 19.00 5.35
C VAL A 924 17.99 18.57 6.80
N ASP A 925 18.50 19.39 7.70
CA ASP A 925 18.46 19.16 9.13
C ASP A 925 18.64 20.49 9.90
N GLU A 926 19.04 20.44 11.13
CA GLU A 926 19.35 21.58 11.99
C GLU A 926 20.85 21.66 12.26
N THR A 927 21.41 22.88 12.16
CA THR A 927 22.80 23.19 12.56
C THR A 927 22.82 23.97 13.85
N TYR A 928 23.84 23.73 14.68
CA TYR A 928 24.11 24.50 15.89
C TYR A 928 25.44 25.21 15.81
N TRP A 929 25.52 26.41 16.42
CA TRP A 929 26.79 27.11 16.63
C TRP A 929 26.72 27.98 17.86
N ASN A 930 27.86 28.59 18.20
CA ASN A 930 28.10 29.29 19.45
C ASN A 930 28.16 28.37 20.69
N PHE A 931 28.81 27.22 20.48
CA PHE A 931 29.03 26.26 21.55
C PHE A 931 29.94 26.81 22.65
N GLN A 932 29.84 26.26 23.85
CA GLN A 932 30.78 26.41 24.95
C GLN A 932 31.84 25.31 24.87
N GLY A 933 33.08 25.62 25.19
CA GLY A 933 34.25 24.73 25.07
C GLY A 933 35.28 25.33 24.10
N ASP A 934 36.49 24.73 24.02
CA ASP A 934 37.50 25.11 23.06
C ASP A 934 37.47 24.16 21.85
N PRO A 935 37.27 24.63 20.62
CA PRO A 935 37.35 23.80 19.42
C PRO A 935 38.68 23.06 19.24
N LYS A 936 39.74 23.48 19.89
CA LYS A 936 41.04 22.78 19.89
C LYS A 936 41.01 21.48 20.67
N ASP A 937 40.04 21.31 21.57
CA ASP A 937 39.88 20.13 22.39
C ASP A 937 39.26 18.97 21.67
N VAL A 938 38.81 19.15 20.42
CA VAL A 938 38.15 18.16 19.59
C VAL A 938 38.86 17.94 18.26
N GLN A 939 38.71 16.73 17.72
CA GLN A 939 39.09 16.45 16.36
C GLN A 939 37.87 16.62 15.48
N LEU A 940 37.86 17.64 14.64
CA LEU A 940 36.70 17.93 13.76
C LEU A 940 36.57 16.86 12.68
N LEU A 941 35.37 16.41 12.47
CA LEU A 941 34.99 15.50 11.38
C LEU A 941 34.29 16.25 10.24
N ALA A 942 33.30 17.08 10.58
CA ALA A 942 32.61 17.92 9.61
C ALA A 942 32.15 19.25 10.23
N SER A 943 32.19 20.31 9.42
CA SER A 943 31.72 21.64 9.74
C SER A 943 30.72 22.13 8.73
N ALA A 944 29.87 23.10 9.13
CA ALA A 944 28.94 23.78 8.23
C ALA A 944 29.18 25.30 8.27
N PRO A 945 28.94 26.05 7.17
CA PRO A 945 29.04 27.48 7.14
C PRO A 945 27.84 28.14 7.81
N GLU A 946 28.07 28.78 8.98
CA GLU A 946 27.06 29.54 9.72
C GLU A 946 27.68 30.89 10.17
N ASP A 947 26.90 31.98 10.08
CA ASP A 947 27.38 33.36 10.39
C ASP A 947 28.71 33.71 9.70
N GLY A 948 28.92 33.25 8.46
CA GLY A 948 30.15 33.52 7.67
C GLY A 948 31.40 32.76 8.14
N LYS A 949 31.26 31.77 9.03
CA LYS A 949 32.33 30.92 9.55
C LYS A 949 32.00 29.45 9.45
N LEU A 950 33.04 28.61 9.29
CA LEU A 950 32.90 27.18 9.41
C LEU A 950 32.72 26.81 10.89
N THR A 951 31.59 26.21 11.26
CA THR A 951 31.23 25.85 12.63
C THR A 951 31.18 24.33 12.77
N PRO A 952 31.74 23.77 13.88
CA PRO A 952 31.70 22.33 14.13
C PRO A 952 30.27 21.76 14.12
N GLN A 953 30.07 20.66 13.40
CA GLN A 953 28.81 19.91 13.41
C GLN A 953 28.99 18.44 13.77
N LEU A 954 30.17 17.86 13.42
CA LEU A 954 30.54 16.52 13.83
C LEU A 954 32.00 16.54 14.32
N TRP A 955 32.24 15.89 15.47
CA TRP A 955 33.59 15.80 16.05
C TRP A 955 33.78 14.54 16.88
N THR A 956 35.05 14.24 17.19
CA THR A 956 35.43 13.23 18.13
C THR A 956 36.30 13.85 19.22
N ARG A 957 36.31 13.21 20.40
CA ARG A 957 37.15 13.57 21.54
C ARG A 957 37.64 12.33 22.25
N GLN A 958 38.92 12.32 22.58
CA GLN A 958 39.54 11.33 23.47
C GLN A 958 39.58 11.89 24.88
N VAL A 959 39.02 11.14 25.85
CA VAL A 959 39.00 11.53 27.28
C VAL A 959 39.63 10.39 28.08
N GLY A 960 40.91 10.51 28.40
CA GLY A 960 41.67 9.39 28.96
C GLY A 960 41.65 8.17 28.03
N ARG A 961 41.12 7.03 28.51
CA ARG A 961 40.91 5.83 27.69
C ARG A 961 39.56 5.82 26.97
N GLY A 962 38.64 6.68 27.37
CA GLY A 962 37.29 6.77 26.80
C GLY A 962 37.27 7.60 25.49
N ARG A 963 36.25 7.36 24.67
CA ARG A 963 36.08 8.01 23.40
C ARG A 963 34.68 8.58 23.26
N VAL A 964 34.56 9.79 22.77
CA VAL A 964 33.30 10.48 22.59
C VAL A 964 33.15 10.90 21.14
N PHE A 965 32.04 10.51 20.50
CA PHE A 965 31.61 10.95 19.19
C PHE A 965 30.38 11.83 19.32
N VAL A 966 30.33 12.91 18.56
CA VAL A 966 29.20 13.84 18.54
C VAL A 966 28.80 14.14 17.10
N ALA A 967 27.48 14.13 16.87
CA ALA A 967 26.84 14.55 15.62
C ALA A 967 25.64 15.45 15.92
N VAL A 968 25.75 16.73 15.51
CA VAL A 968 24.68 17.73 15.70
C VAL A 968 23.42 17.42 14.91
N PRO A 969 23.44 16.98 13.62
CA PRO A 969 22.25 16.64 12.90
C PRO A 969 21.45 15.51 13.58
N GLY A 970 20.13 15.55 13.49
CA GLY A 970 19.22 14.59 14.11
C GLY A 970 17.88 15.17 14.51
N HIS A 971 17.57 16.39 14.06
CA HIS A 971 16.30 17.06 14.37
C HIS A 971 15.10 16.30 13.81
N TYR A 972 15.20 15.84 12.57
CA TYR A 972 14.12 15.15 11.88
C TYR A 972 14.27 13.62 11.91
N ASN A 973 13.14 12.91 11.91
CA ASN A 973 13.10 11.44 11.91
C ASN A 973 13.87 10.84 10.72
N TRP A 974 13.75 11.46 9.53
CA TRP A 974 14.38 10.94 8.31
C TRP A 974 15.91 11.06 8.30
N THR A 975 16.51 11.87 9.17
CA THR A 975 17.97 12.03 9.24
C THR A 975 18.64 10.70 9.58
N PHE A 976 18.07 9.95 10.53
CA PHE A 976 18.56 8.62 10.88
C PHE A 976 18.20 7.53 9.85
N ASP A 977 17.41 7.85 8.83
CA ASP A 977 17.10 6.98 7.70
C ASP A 977 17.81 7.41 6.40
N ASP A 978 18.57 8.52 6.41
CA ASP A 978 19.52 8.85 5.35
C ASP A 978 20.69 7.85 5.42
N PRO A 979 20.91 6.97 4.41
CA PRO A 979 21.94 5.94 4.47
C PRO A 979 23.36 6.52 4.57
N VAL A 980 23.57 7.71 3.99
CA VAL A 980 24.89 8.40 4.00
C VAL A 980 25.18 8.96 5.39
N PHE A 981 24.20 9.59 6.05
CA PHE A 981 24.33 10.02 7.44
C PHE A 981 24.48 8.83 8.39
N ARG A 982 23.73 7.74 8.12
CA ARG A 982 23.79 6.53 8.95
C ARG A 982 25.16 5.89 8.93
N VAL A 983 25.91 5.92 7.80
CA VAL A 983 27.32 5.48 7.76
C VAL A 983 28.16 6.26 8.76
N LEU A 984 28.03 7.61 8.81
CA LEU A 984 28.77 8.45 9.78
C LEU A 984 28.41 8.10 11.23
N ALA A 985 27.12 7.96 11.51
CA ALA A 985 26.64 7.63 12.85
C ALA A 985 27.13 6.24 13.32
N LEU A 986 27.07 5.22 12.45
CA LEU A 986 27.53 3.87 12.75
C LEU A 986 29.05 3.80 12.94
N ARG A 987 29.82 4.51 12.10
CA ARG A 987 31.26 4.66 12.28
C ARG A 987 31.61 5.36 13.59
N GLY A 988 30.87 6.43 13.93
CA GLY A 988 31.06 7.13 15.20
C GLY A 988 30.82 6.24 16.42
N ILE A 989 29.78 5.43 16.38
CA ILE A 989 29.45 4.45 17.43
C ILE A 989 30.55 3.39 17.52
N CYS A 990 30.98 2.81 16.41
CA CYS A 990 32.07 1.82 16.37
C CYS A 990 33.38 2.42 16.95
N TRP A 991 33.76 3.61 16.50
CA TRP A 991 34.96 4.28 16.98
C TRP A 991 34.91 4.58 18.48
N ALA A 992 33.77 5.08 18.96
CA ALA A 992 33.56 5.33 20.39
C ALA A 992 33.65 4.00 21.18
N ALA A 993 33.13 2.91 20.67
CA ALA A 993 33.19 1.59 21.27
C ALA A 993 34.58 0.92 21.18
N GLY A 994 35.57 1.54 20.53
CA GLY A 994 36.89 0.96 20.30
C GLY A 994 36.88 -0.23 19.32
N GLN A 995 35.92 -0.25 18.42
CA GLN A 995 35.75 -1.26 17.38
C GLN A 995 36.25 -0.75 16.01
N PRO A 996 36.51 -1.65 15.04
CA PRO A 996 36.75 -1.22 13.67
C PRO A 996 35.62 -0.33 13.18
N GLU A 997 35.93 0.80 12.55
CA GLU A 997 34.96 1.84 12.20
C GLU A 997 33.85 1.32 11.29
N ASP A 998 34.17 0.45 10.36
CA ASP A 998 33.21 -0.08 9.38
C ASP A 998 32.45 -1.35 9.85
N ARG A 999 32.60 -1.77 11.14
CA ARG A 999 31.97 -3.00 11.67
C ARG A 999 30.45 -3.06 11.50
N LEU A 1000 29.77 -1.94 11.62
CA LEU A 1000 28.30 -1.87 11.56
C LEU A 1000 27.78 -1.25 10.25
N VAL A 1001 28.66 -0.90 9.32
CA VAL A 1001 28.29 -0.08 8.15
C VAL A 1001 27.32 -0.81 7.19
N GLU A 1002 27.34 -2.14 7.15
CA GLU A 1002 26.35 -2.91 6.36
C GLU A 1002 24.89 -2.68 6.79
N LEU A 1003 24.67 -2.17 8.01
CA LEU A 1003 23.34 -1.79 8.50
C LEU A 1003 22.83 -0.48 7.87
N ALA A 1004 23.68 0.30 7.22
CA ALA A 1004 23.33 1.64 6.75
C ALA A 1004 22.19 1.64 5.72
N THR A 1005 22.06 0.56 4.94
CA THR A 1005 21.03 0.45 3.90
C THR A 1005 19.69 -0.13 4.40
N ILE A 1006 19.66 -0.75 5.60
CA ILE A 1006 18.48 -1.46 6.08
C ILE A 1006 17.43 -0.48 6.62
N GLY A 1007 16.24 -0.46 6.00
CA GLY A 1007 15.20 0.50 6.34
C GLY A 1007 15.63 1.96 6.14
N ALA A 1008 16.51 2.22 5.17
CA ALA A 1008 16.97 3.54 4.80
C ALA A 1008 16.20 4.10 3.59
N ARG A 1009 16.23 5.42 3.42
CA ARG A 1009 15.60 6.12 2.29
C ARG A 1009 16.56 6.10 1.09
N ILE A 1010 16.36 5.12 0.22
CA ILE A 1010 17.16 4.90 -0.99
C ILE A 1010 16.22 4.89 -2.19
N ALA A 1011 16.54 5.69 -3.23
CA ALA A 1011 15.90 5.61 -4.53
C ALA A 1011 16.56 4.53 -5.38
N GLU A 1012 15.76 3.77 -6.12
CA GLU A 1012 16.22 2.74 -7.06
C GLU A 1012 16.86 3.34 -8.31
#